data_1c0bfec7a3ad2917a339956d3960d073
#
_entry.id   1c0bfec7a3ad2917a339956d3960d073
#
_cell.length_a   1.000
_cell.length_b   1.000
_cell.length_c   1.000
_cell.angle_alpha   90.00
_cell.angle_beta   90.00
_cell.angle_gamma   90.00
#
_symmetry.space_group_name_H-M   'P 1'
#
loop_
_entity.id
_entity.type
_entity.pdbx_description
1 polymer ?
#
loop_
_entity_poly.entity_id
_entity_poly.type
_entity_poly.pdbx_seq_one_letter_code
_entity_poly.pdbx_strand_id
1 'polypeptide(L)'
;MKNKLSLLLVAIFLVALIAPLLNAQPQPLQGPWVDQVAFSKEQDPAKVIDMIDKGDAQVYFSDVRVDASIAQKLKTDPNIKYKYAFGLYFELTFNPVGPEFPKTGKLNPFSNPRIREAMNYIVDRNYIVNEIMLGFAVPKWLPLVSQFPEYAKLADTVKLLEAQYSYNFEKGKEIIFEEMAKMGATYQDGKWYYKGEPVVIKFLIRVEDQRRQIGDYVSDQLEKLGFTVERMYKTSREASPIWIRGNPADGQWHIYTGGWITTAVSRDDSSNFGYFYTPLGRPDPLWQAYKPDPVFMDVATRLWNGQFKTMEERQELMAKAVALALKDSVRVWLVDQISPYIYSANVDLAADLSGGFSSPISLRTLRYVDKAGGSINALMREVLVEPWNPVAGTNWVYDNILIYATLGYAFLTSPYTGLPLPERAVSAEVYALNGTPTTSSSDWCKLTFVDKVEVPADAWYSYDVKANKVITAGEAGVKAAQFKIVVNYGDVIGKIKYHDGTTMSMADWVIGWPLTFARVDPSSPLYDEAAVPSFQAWRQYFIAQRFVSTSPLVIEYYVNYTSPDVELVVSSFAGWANFPWHAYAIGIRAEEKGLLAFSADKADANGVEWMNYIGGPSLDVLSKMLDESIAEGYIPFKDFLSKYTTVDDAKARYNALKTWYTQHKHFWVGDGPYYLDTADFNAHIAVLKANRNYPDKSDRWAWLSSPPIPELAIQPPDNVVPGLDATFTIKVSYKGQPYPNSRMDFVKFLVMDPAGNVLAKGVATPSAEGTWQAKLSPEDTGKLTPGSYRIMVIALSKDVATPAIKETPFTVIPQIAYFQTMVAGIRSQLESRIAGVESGVTEVRGKVSDLANSVSALQGTVNMVLAVSVISLIIALVAVFLAMRKPKETSKASTGQ
;
A
#
# COMPACT_ATOMS: atom_id res chain seq x y z
N MET A 1 24.75 -37.96 45.37
CA MET A 1 24.08 -36.65 45.06
C MET A 1 25.04 -35.66 44.36
N LYS A 2 26.31 -35.51 44.73
CA LYS A 2 27.25 -34.53 44.14
C LYS A 2 27.51 -34.74 42.61
N ASN A 3 27.59 -35.94 42.12
CA ASN A 3 27.85 -36.23 40.70
C ASN A 3 26.68 -35.95 39.75
N LYS A 4 25.42 -36.00 40.25
CA LYS A 4 24.24 -35.64 39.43
C LYS A 4 24.04 -34.13 39.32
N LEU A 5 24.49 -33.36 40.35
CA LEU A 5 24.41 -31.89 40.32
C LEU A 5 25.47 -31.30 39.38
N SER A 6 26.69 -31.90 39.30
CA SER A 6 27.71 -31.50 38.38
C SER A 6 27.35 -31.78 36.92
N LEU A 7 26.71 -32.92 36.59
CA LEU A 7 26.21 -33.19 35.24
C LEU A 7 25.07 -32.25 34.84
N LEU A 8 24.18 -31.86 35.75
CA LEU A 8 23.12 -30.91 35.48
C LEU A 8 23.66 -29.50 35.23
N LEU A 9 24.67 -29.07 36.00
CA LEU A 9 25.35 -27.78 35.79
C LEU A 9 26.11 -27.73 34.44
N VAL A 10 26.78 -28.83 34.06
CA VAL A 10 27.47 -28.90 32.74
C VAL A 10 26.44 -28.90 31.59
N ALA A 11 25.29 -29.59 31.73
CA ALA A 11 24.22 -29.55 30.74
C ALA A 11 23.58 -28.18 30.63
N ILE A 12 23.35 -27.46 31.73
CA ILE A 12 22.84 -26.09 31.75
C ILE A 12 23.87 -25.12 31.13
N PHE A 13 25.17 -25.30 31.41
CA PHE A 13 26.25 -24.52 30.79
C PHE A 13 26.41 -24.78 29.30
N LEU A 14 26.25 -26.03 28.85
CA LEU A 14 26.23 -26.38 27.42
C LEU A 14 24.99 -25.81 26.71
N VAL A 15 23.82 -25.88 27.32
CA VAL A 15 22.57 -25.27 26.79
C VAL A 15 22.69 -23.73 26.76
N ALA A 16 23.31 -23.10 27.75
CA ALA A 16 23.54 -21.65 27.79
C ALA A 16 24.61 -21.19 26.77
N LEU A 17 25.55 -22.06 26.38
CA LEU A 17 26.52 -21.81 25.31
C LEU A 17 25.97 -22.06 23.91
N ILE A 18 25.00 -22.97 23.76
CA ILE A 18 24.38 -23.30 22.48
C ILE A 18 23.18 -22.40 22.17
N ALA A 19 22.47 -21.88 23.19
CA ALA A 19 21.31 -20.99 23.02
C ALA A 19 21.61 -19.70 22.23
N PRO A 20 22.76 -19.00 22.42
CA PRO A 20 23.10 -17.84 21.59
C PRO A 20 23.55 -18.22 20.17
N LEU A 21 24.00 -19.48 19.91
CA LEU A 21 24.37 -19.94 18.58
C LEU A 21 23.16 -20.34 17.71
N LEU A 22 22.03 -20.70 18.35
CA LEU A 22 20.80 -21.07 17.66
C LEU A 22 19.94 -19.87 17.23
N ASN A 23 20.24 -18.66 17.71
CA ASN A 23 19.52 -17.41 17.39
C ASN A 23 20.44 -16.29 16.85
N ALA A 24 21.66 -16.58 16.43
CA ALA A 24 22.51 -15.56 15.83
C ALA A 24 21.94 -15.18 14.44
N GLN A 25 21.30 -14.01 14.38
CA GLN A 25 20.92 -13.41 13.10
C GLN A 25 22.14 -13.33 12.19
N PRO A 26 21.99 -13.62 10.87
CA PRO A 26 23.09 -13.46 9.92
C PRO A 26 23.73 -12.07 10.01
N GLN A 27 25.04 -11.99 10.02
CA GLN A 27 25.74 -10.70 10.06
C GLN A 27 25.51 -9.93 8.75
N PRO A 28 25.16 -8.63 8.80
CA PRO A 28 24.96 -7.83 7.62
C PRO A 28 26.22 -7.73 6.74
N LEU A 29 26.04 -7.91 5.44
CA LEU A 29 27.09 -7.75 4.43
C LEU A 29 27.12 -6.30 3.89
N GLN A 30 28.23 -5.91 3.28
CA GLN A 30 28.26 -4.70 2.45
C GLN A 30 27.50 -4.98 1.15
N GLY A 31 26.62 -4.06 0.72
CA GLY A 31 25.70 -4.29 -0.40
C GLY A 31 24.54 -5.22 -0.04
N PRO A 32 23.96 -5.97 -0.99
CA PRO A 32 22.79 -6.82 -0.76
C PRO A 32 23.12 -8.06 0.07
N TRP A 33 22.08 -8.72 0.57
CA TRP A 33 22.22 -9.93 1.40
C TRP A 33 22.80 -11.14 0.67
N VAL A 34 22.41 -11.36 -0.60
CA VAL A 34 22.82 -12.51 -1.40
C VAL A 34 23.93 -12.14 -2.39
N ASP A 35 24.74 -13.12 -2.78
CA ASP A 35 25.85 -12.87 -3.71
C ASP A 35 25.38 -12.86 -5.17
N GLN A 36 24.33 -13.63 -5.48
CA GLN A 36 23.82 -13.77 -6.84
C GLN A 36 22.31 -14.04 -6.84
N VAL A 37 21.64 -13.52 -7.85
CA VAL A 37 20.25 -13.89 -8.21
C VAL A 37 20.23 -14.24 -9.70
N ALA A 38 19.91 -15.50 -10.01
CA ALA A 38 19.73 -15.98 -11.38
C ALA A 38 18.23 -16.02 -11.70
N PHE A 39 17.81 -15.25 -12.68
CA PHE A 39 16.43 -15.21 -13.16
C PHE A 39 16.26 -16.09 -14.37
N SER A 40 15.21 -16.91 -14.39
CA SER A 40 14.80 -17.70 -15.55
C SER A 40 13.30 -17.60 -15.80
N LYS A 41 12.92 -17.79 -17.08
CA LYS A 41 11.52 -17.70 -17.48
C LYS A 41 10.77 -18.98 -17.12
N GLU A 42 9.62 -18.83 -16.45
CA GLU A 42 8.63 -19.89 -16.25
C GLU A 42 7.22 -19.29 -16.21
N GLN A 43 6.31 -19.82 -17.04
CA GLN A 43 4.95 -19.31 -17.19
C GLN A 43 3.88 -20.23 -16.59
N ASP A 44 4.19 -21.52 -16.42
CA ASP A 44 3.26 -22.50 -15.87
C ASP A 44 3.20 -22.42 -14.34
N PRO A 45 2.08 -21.96 -13.73
CA PRO A 45 1.99 -21.84 -12.28
C PRO A 45 2.19 -23.15 -11.50
N ALA A 46 1.76 -24.29 -12.07
CA ALA A 46 1.91 -25.58 -11.42
C ALA A 46 3.37 -26.00 -11.36
N LYS A 47 4.13 -25.75 -12.44
CA LYS A 47 5.56 -26.00 -12.51
C LYS A 47 6.34 -25.05 -11.60
N VAL A 48 5.98 -23.77 -11.54
CA VAL A 48 6.57 -22.81 -10.59
C VAL A 48 6.46 -23.30 -9.15
N ILE A 49 5.27 -23.76 -8.76
CA ILE A 49 5.02 -24.28 -7.41
C ILE A 49 5.84 -25.53 -7.14
N ASP A 50 5.91 -26.47 -8.09
CA ASP A 50 6.71 -27.69 -7.97
C ASP A 50 8.22 -27.39 -7.80
N MET A 51 8.76 -26.44 -8.57
CA MET A 51 10.17 -26.02 -8.47
C MET A 51 10.48 -25.34 -7.12
N ILE A 52 9.57 -24.53 -6.59
CA ILE A 52 9.75 -23.91 -5.27
C ILE A 52 9.65 -24.94 -4.14
N ASP A 53 8.69 -25.86 -4.20
CA ASP A 53 8.50 -26.93 -3.22
C ASP A 53 9.73 -27.86 -3.15
N LYS A 54 10.32 -28.22 -4.32
CA LYS A 54 11.53 -29.03 -4.42
C LYS A 54 12.83 -28.29 -4.05
N GLY A 55 12.78 -26.93 -3.97
CA GLY A 55 13.96 -26.10 -3.72
C GLY A 55 14.79 -25.79 -4.97
N ASP A 56 14.35 -26.17 -6.17
CA ASP A 56 15.01 -25.85 -7.45
C ASP A 56 14.98 -24.33 -7.73
N ALA A 57 13.95 -23.64 -7.23
CA ALA A 57 13.84 -22.19 -7.22
C ALA A 57 13.42 -21.69 -5.84
N GLN A 58 13.73 -20.43 -5.52
CA GLN A 58 13.42 -19.84 -4.21
C GLN A 58 12.34 -18.76 -4.26
N VAL A 59 12.15 -18.06 -5.38
CA VAL A 59 11.19 -16.93 -5.48
C VAL A 59 10.59 -16.89 -6.88
N TYR A 60 9.30 -16.58 -6.98
CA TYR A 60 8.63 -16.23 -8.23
C TYR A 60 8.28 -14.72 -8.25
N PHE A 61 8.95 -13.96 -9.12
CA PHE A 61 8.79 -12.50 -9.25
C PHE A 61 7.58 -12.09 -10.12
N SER A 62 6.55 -12.91 -10.14
CA SER A 62 5.26 -12.60 -10.76
C SER A 62 4.14 -13.08 -9.84
N ASP A 63 2.93 -12.55 -10.04
CA ASP A 63 1.74 -13.07 -9.37
C ASP A 63 1.42 -14.50 -9.84
N VAL A 64 0.95 -15.33 -8.93
CA VAL A 64 0.48 -16.67 -9.26
C VAL A 64 -1.01 -16.64 -9.57
N ARG A 65 -1.38 -17.14 -10.77
CA ARG A 65 -2.79 -17.38 -11.07
C ARG A 65 -3.29 -18.55 -10.22
N VAL A 66 -4.31 -18.27 -9.40
CA VAL A 66 -4.84 -19.25 -8.45
C VAL A 66 -5.98 -20.04 -9.09
N ASP A 67 -5.87 -21.36 -9.09
CA ASP A 67 -6.95 -22.33 -9.27
C ASP A 67 -7.17 -23.11 -7.96
N ALA A 68 -8.14 -24.03 -7.95
CA ALA A 68 -8.48 -24.81 -6.75
C ALA A 68 -7.30 -25.65 -6.21
N SER A 69 -6.47 -26.22 -7.10
CA SER A 69 -5.28 -27.01 -6.74
C SER A 69 -4.21 -26.14 -6.10
N ILE A 70 -3.93 -24.99 -6.73
CA ILE A 70 -2.96 -23.99 -6.24
C ILE A 70 -3.41 -23.42 -4.91
N ALA A 71 -4.70 -23.05 -4.78
CA ALA A 71 -5.26 -22.56 -3.53
C ALA A 71 -5.08 -23.54 -2.37
N GLN A 72 -5.26 -24.87 -2.65
CA GLN A 72 -5.04 -25.91 -1.66
C GLN A 72 -3.57 -26.00 -1.27
N LYS A 73 -2.64 -26.01 -2.24
CA LYS A 73 -1.19 -26.06 -1.97
C LYS A 73 -0.71 -24.87 -1.14
N LEU A 74 -1.13 -23.64 -1.49
CA LEU A 74 -0.78 -22.44 -0.73
C LEU A 74 -1.22 -22.50 0.74
N LYS A 75 -2.30 -23.23 1.05
CA LYS A 75 -2.80 -23.39 2.44
C LYS A 75 -2.09 -24.47 3.23
N THR A 76 -1.60 -25.53 2.56
CA THR A 76 -1.17 -26.77 3.25
C THR A 76 0.32 -27.05 3.14
N ASP A 77 1.02 -26.48 2.17
CA ASP A 77 2.43 -26.76 1.94
C ASP A 77 3.33 -25.89 2.84
N PRO A 78 4.11 -26.47 3.77
CA PRO A 78 4.97 -25.72 4.68
C PRO A 78 6.19 -25.10 3.99
N ASN A 79 6.61 -25.64 2.83
CA ASN A 79 7.78 -25.20 2.07
C ASN A 79 7.50 -23.92 1.28
N ILE A 80 6.23 -23.62 1.02
CA ILE A 80 5.79 -22.47 0.24
C ILE A 80 5.24 -21.38 1.16
N LYS A 81 5.76 -20.17 1.01
CA LYS A 81 5.24 -18.95 1.63
C LYS A 81 4.74 -18.02 0.54
N TYR A 82 3.88 -17.09 0.93
CA TYR A 82 3.37 -16.07 0.01
C TYR A 82 3.13 -14.73 0.71
N LYS A 83 3.18 -13.67 -0.07
CA LYS A 83 2.73 -12.31 0.31
C LYS A 83 1.68 -11.85 -0.66
N TYR A 84 0.69 -11.09 -0.19
CA TYR A 84 -0.38 -10.57 -1.04
C TYR A 84 -0.05 -9.19 -1.56
N ALA A 85 -0.54 -8.92 -2.79
CA ALA A 85 -0.62 -7.59 -3.37
C ALA A 85 -2.05 -7.31 -3.84
N PHE A 86 -2.45 -6.02 -3.86
CA PHE A 86 -3.82 -5.56 -4.07
C PHE A 86 -3.95 -4.61 -5.26
N GLY A 87 -2.93 -4.49 -6.09
CA GLY A 87 -2.90 -3.52 -7.19
C GLY A 87 -3.62 -3.94 -8.46
N LEU A 88 -4.01 -5.21 -8.59
CA LEU A 88 -4.72 -5.74 -9.76
C LEU A 88 -6.23 -5.66 -9.57
N TYR A 89 -6.98 -5.24 -10.61
CA TYR A 89 -8.43 -5.18 -10.57
C TYR A 89 -9.06 -5.39 -11.93
N PHE A 90 -10.32 -5.89 -11.93
CA PHE A 90 -11.08 -6.14 -13.13
C PHE A 90 -12.33 -5.26 -13.21
N GLU A 91 -12.73 -4.94 -14.46
CA GLU A 91 -13.92 -4.14 -14.76
C GLU A 91 -14.53 -4.53 -16.09
N LEU A 92 -15.73 -4.02 -16.37
CA LEU A 92 -16.36 -4.00 -17.69
C LEU A 92 -16.26 -2.58 -18.25
N THR A 93 -15.61 -2.42 -19.40
CA THR A 93 -15.63 -1.17 -20.17
C THR A 93 -16.77 -1.22 -21.18
N PHE A 94 -17.61 -0.19 -21.22
CA PHE A 94 -18.68 -0.07 -22.20
C PHE A 94 -18.31 0.90 -23.32
N ASN A 95 -18.72 0.56 -24.55
CA ASN A 95 -18.64 1.49 -25.67
C ASN A 95 -19.77 2.53 -25.55
N PRO A 96 -19.49 3.82 -25.36
CA PRO A 96 -20.52 4.82 -25.10
C PRO A 96 -21.11 5.48 -26.36
N VAL A 97 -20.63 5.11 -27.55
CA VAL A 97 -21.06 5.73 -28.82
C VAL A 97 -22.46 5.29 -29.20
N GLY A 98 -23.33 6.21 -29.52
CA GLY A 98 -24.70 5.86 -29.93
C GLY A 98 -25.69 7.05 -29.93
N PRO A 99 -27.01 6.75 -29.96
CA PRO A 99 -27.68 5.46 -29.71
C PRO A 99 -27.47 4.39 -30.80
N GLU A 100 -27.23 4.75 -32.04
CA GLU A 100 -26.80 3.86 -33.11
C GLU A 100 -25.31 4.06 -33.42
N PHE A 101 -24.62 2.99 -33.74
CA PHE A 101 -23.27 3.10 -34.25
C PHE A 101 -23.27 3.73 -35.64
N PRO A 102 -22.57 4.84 -35.88
CA PRO A 102 -22.58 5.58 -37.15
C PRO A 102 -22.25 4.71 -38.37
N LYS A 103 -21.36 3.73 -38.22
CA LYS A 103 -20.90 2.89 -39.32
C LYS A 103 -21.86 1.73 -39.65
N THR A 104 -22.57 1.18 -38.65
CA THR A 104 -23.38 -0.02 -38.83
C THR A 104 -24.88 0.21 -38.73
N GLY A 105 -25.32 1.36 -38.18
CA GLY A 105 -26.73 1.65 -37.90
C GLY A 105 -27.37 0.74 -36.84
N LYS A 106 -26.55 -0.10 -36.13
CA LYS A 106 -27.04 -1.00 -35.09
C LYS A 106 -27.20 -0.24 -33.78
N LEU A 107 -28.22 -0.60 -33.00
CA LEU A 107 -28.46 -0.04 -31.68
C LEU A 107 -27.31 -0.40 -30.73
N ASN A 108 -26.79 0.60 -30.00
CA ASN A 108 -25.93 0.38 -28.87
C ASN A 108 -26.66 0.71 -27.55
N PRO A 109 -27.16 -0.27 -26.80
CA PRO A 109 -27.81 -0.02 -25.52
C PRO A 109 -26.93 0.74 -24.53
N PHE A 110 -25.62 0.50 -24.56
CA PHE A 110 -24.67 1.08 -23.62
C PHE A 110 -24.24 2.53 -23.92
N SER A 111 -24.81 3.12 -24.99
CA SER A 111 -24.77 4.59 -25.18
C SER A 111 -25.61 5.30 -24.10
N ASN A 112 -26.63 4.63 -23.57
CA ASN A 112 -27.49 5.16 -22.50
C ASN A 112 -26.85 4.94 -21.11
N PRO A 113 -26.53 6.03 -20.36
CA PRO A 113 -25.89 5.91 -19.04
C PRO A 113 -26.77 5.19 -18.01
N ARG A 114 -28.12 5.23 -18.14
CA ARG A 114 -29.02 4.51 -17.23
C ARG A 114 -28.92 2.99 -17.41
N ILE A 115 -28.70 2.52 -18.63
CA ILE A 115 -28.48 1.08 -18.90
C ILE A 115 -27.11 0.68 -18.35
N ARG A 116 -26.07 1.49 -18.52
CA ARG A 116 -24.76 1.23 -17.91
C ARG A 116 -24.82 1.22 -16.38
N GLU A 117 -25.50 2.20 -15.77
CA GLU A 117 -25.75 2.25 -14.32
C GLU A 117 -26.45 0.98 -13.82
N ALA A 118 -27.48 0.50 -14.57
CA ALA A 118 -28.24 -0.70 -14.21
C ALA A 118 -27.39 -1.98 -14.20
N MET A 119 -26.31 -2.05 -14.97
CA MET A 119 -25.39 -3.20 -14.95
C MET A 119 -24.75 -3.43 -13.57
N ASN A 120 -24.66 -2.41 -12.70
CA ASN A 120 -24.22 -2.60 -11.33
C ASN A 120 -25.14 -3.49 -10.51
N TYR A 121 -26.45 -3.49 -10.82
CA TYR A 121 -27.45 -4.36 -10.19
C TYR A 121 -27.53 -5.76 -10.82
N ILE A 122 -27.11 -5.90 -12.09
CA ILE A 122 -27.14 -7.16 -12.84
C ILE A 122 -25.97 -8.07 -12.49
N VAL A 123 -24.78 -7.48 -12.22
CA VAL A 123 -23.58 -8.27 -11.96
C VAL A 123 -23.41 -8.52 -10.46
N ASP A 124 -23.48 -9.81 -10.06
CA ASP A 124 -23.20 -10.23 -8.69
C ASP A 124 -21.69 -10.35 -8.46
N ARG A 125 -21.13 -9.35 -7.77
CA ARG A 125 -19.71 -9.32 -7.41
C ARG A 125 -19.33 -10.40 -6.41
N ASN A 126 -20.25 -10.79 -5.53
CA ASN A 126 -19.99 -11.86 -4.57
C ASN A 126 -19.88 -13.23 -5.27
N TYR A 127 -20.70 -13.47 -6.31
CA TYR A 127 -20.54 -14.65 -7.16
C TYR A 127 -19.15 -14.67 -7.84
N ILE A 128 -18.72 -13.52 -8.39
CA ILE A 128 -17.38 -13.41 -9.00
C ILE A 128 -16.29 -13.71 -7.98
N VAL A 129 -16.36 -13.13 -6.77
CA VAL A 129 -15.38 -13.34 -5.70
C VAL A 129 -15.31 -14.79 -5.25
N ASN A 130 -16.47 -15.40 -4.98
CA ASN A 130 -16.52 -16.73 -4.36
C ASN A 130 -16.33 -17.87 -5.37
N GLU A 131 -16.99 -17.80 -6.52
CA GLU A 131 -17.04 -18.91 -7.47
C GLU A 131 -15.96 -18.81 -8.57
N ILE A 132 -15.64 -17.59 -9.03
CA ILE A 132 -14.67 -17.39 -10.10
C ILE A 132 -13.26 -17.11 -9.53
N MET A 133 -13.18 -16.22 -8.53
CA MET A 133 -11.91 -15.83 -7.94
C MET A 133 -11.52 -16.68 -6.72
N LEU A 134 -12.34 -17.64 -6.30
CA LEU A 134 -12.09 -18.59 -5.20
C LEU A 134 -11.70 -17.92 -3.87
N GLY A 135 -12.23 -16.72 -3.61
CA GLY A 135 -11.92 -15.90 -2.44
C GLY A 135 -10.64 -15.07 -2.56
N PHE A 136 -9.94 -15.11 -3.69
CA PHE A 136 -8.74 -14.27 -3.94
C PHE A 136 -9.09 -12.92 -4.59
N ALA A 137 -10.16 -12.31 -4.12
CA ALA A 137 -10.57 -10.97 -4.50
C ALA A 137 -11.52 -10.37 -3.46
N VAL A 138 -11.75 -9.07 -3.55
CA VAL A 138 -12.83 -8.37 -2.84
C VAL A 138 -13.71 -7.64 -3.84
N PRO A 139 -15.03 -7.46 -3.58
CA PRO A 139 -15.93 -6.75 -4.47
C PRO A 139 -15.48 -5.28 -4.65
N LYS A 140 -15.61 -4.75 -5.88
CA LYS A 140 -15.23 -3.39 -6.23
C LYS A 140 -16.36 -2.68 -6.97
N TRP A 141 -16.70 -1.44 -6.57
CA TRP A 141 -17.70 -0.59 -7.24
C TRP A 141 -17.11 0.70 -7.83
N LEU A 142 -15.93 1.12 -7.37
CA LEU A 142 -15.38 2.45 -7.59
C LEU A 142 -13.97 2.39 -8.21
N PRO A 143 -13.50 3.47 -8.85
CA PRO A 143 -12.13 3.57 -9.37
C PRO A 143 -11.08 3.78 -8.25
N LEU A 144 -11.38 3.37 -7.04
CA LEU A 144 -10.48 3.40 -5.87
C LEU A 144 -10.14 1.96 -5.49
N VAL A 145 -8.89 1.71 -5.12
CA VAL A 145 -8.51 0.39 -4.59
C VAL A 145 -8.99 0.28 -3.15
N SER A 146 -9.81 -0.74 -2.86
CA SER A 146 -10.48 -0.92 -1.56
C SER A 146 -9.51 -1.10 -0.38
N GLN A 147 -8.27 -1.49 -0.66
CA GLN A 147 -7.21 -1.73 0.32
C GLN A 147 -6.28 -0.52 0.53
N PHE A 148 -6.60 0.67 -0.02
CA PHE A 148 -5.74 1.85 0.05
C PHE A 148 -6.39 3.04 0.75
N PRO A 149 -5.59 4.07 1.16
CA PRO A 149 -6.05 5.13 2.05
C PRO A 149 -7.25 5.94 1.57
N GLU A 150 -7.33 6.23 0.26
CA GLU A 150 -8.43 7.06 -0.29
C GLU A 150 -9.80 6.41 -0.09
N TYR A 151 -9.88 5.08 -0.27
CA TYR A 151 -11.10 4.34 0.03
C TYR A 151 -11.47 4.42 1.51
N ALA A 152 -10.51 4.26 2.42
CA ALA A 152 -10.73 4.33 3.86
C ALA A 152 -11.14 5.73 4.32
N LYS A 153 -10.58 6.79 3.72
CA LYS A 153 -10.97 8.18 4.00
C LYS A 153 -12.42 8.47 3.61
N LEU A 154 -12.91 7.86 2.53
CA LEU A 154 -14.26 8.00 1.98
C LEU A 154 -15.25 6.91 2.43
N ALA A 155 -14.87 6.06 3.40
CA ALA A 155 -15.59 4.83 3.72
C ALA A 155 -17.08 5.05 4.03
N ASP A 156 -17.46 6.15 4.67
CA ASP A 156 -18.84 6.50 4.96
C ASP A 156 -19.69 6.76 3.70
N THR A 157 -19.14 7.44 2.70
CA THR A 157 -19.78 7.66 1.41
C THR A 157 -19.77 6.38 0.56
N VAL A 158 -18.63 5.70 0.54
CA VAL A 158 -18.43 4.49 -0.26
C VAL A 158 -19.37 3.37 0.19
N LYS A 159 -19.50 3.10 1.50
CA LYS A 159 -20.37 2.03 2.01
C LYS A 159 -21.85 2.28 1.75
N LEU A 160 -22.29 3.55 1.79
CA LEU A 160 -23.64 3.90 1.36
C LEU A 160 -23.88 3.60 -0.13
N LEU A 161 -22.91 3.95 -0.99
CA LEU A 161 -23.01 3.68 -2.42
C LEU A 161 -22.94 2.18 -2.73
N GLU A 162 -22.07 1.43 -2.08
CA GLU A 162 -22.01 -0.04 -2.23
C GLU A 162 -23.34 -0.72 -1.86
N ALA A 163 -23.97 -0.29 -0.76
CA ALA A 163 -25.28 -0.79 -0.36
C ALA A 163 -26.37 -0.40 -1.40
N GLN A 164 -26.35 0.84 -1.89
CA GLN A 164 -27.31 1.31 -2.90
C GLN A 164 -27.20 0.54 -4.22
N TYR A 165 -25.97 0.21 -4.66
CA TYR A 165 -25.67 -0.49 -5.91
C TYR A 165 -25.37 -1.99 -5.70
N SER A 166 -25.83 -2.56 -4.59
CA SER A 166 -25.75 -4.00 -4.34
C SER A 166 -26.55 -4.79 -5.40
N TYR A 167 -26.11 -6.04 -5.64
CA TYR A 167 -26.77 -6.93 -6.60
C TYR A 167 -28.29 -7.02 -6.37
N ASN A 168 -29.06 -6.72 -7.41
CA ASN A 168 -30.51 -6.82 -7.45
C ASN A 168 -30.95 -6.97 -8.92
N PHE A 169 -30.97 -8.22 -9.39
CA PHE A 169 -31.26 -8.53 -10.81
C PHE A 169 -32.58 -7.96 -11.29
N GLU A 170 -33.64 -8.06 -10.49
CA GLU A 170 -34.99 -7.59 -10.91
C GLU A 170 -35.01 -6.06 -11.03
N LYS A 171 -34.41 -5.32 -10.12
CA LYS A 171 -34.27 -3.86 -10.22
C LYS A 171 -33.50 -3.45 -11.47
N GLY A 172 -32.36 -4.10 -11.74
CA GLY A 172 -31.58 -3.84 -12.94
C GLY A 172 -32.34 -4.15 -14.23
N LYS A 173 -33.05 -5.27 -14.26
CA LYS A 173 -33.91 -5.67 -15.36
C LYS A 173 -35.02 -4.65 -15.64
N GLU A 174 -35.72 -4.19 -14.61
CA GLU A 174 -36.79 -3.18 -14.75
C GLU A 174 -36.25 -1.91 -15.43
N ILE A 175 -35.11 -1.38 -14.95
CA ILE A 175 -34.47 -0.20 -15.53
C ILE A 175 -34.07 -0.46 -17.00
N ILE A 176 -33.42 -1.58 -17.27
CA ILE A 176 -32.98 -1.91 -18.66
C ILE A 176 -34.17 -2.04 -19.59
N PHE A 177 -35.27 -2.67 -19.17
CA PHE A 177 -36.47 -2.83 -19.99
C PHE A 177 -37.15 -1.50 -20.30
N GLU A 178 -37.23 -0.61 -19.30
CA GLU A 178 -37.75 0.76 -19.45
C GLU A 178 -36.91 1.57 -20.47
N GLU A 179 -35.59 1.57 -20.28
CA GLU A 179 -34.69 2.37 -21.12
C GLU A 179 -34.56 1.81 -22.54
N MET A 180 -34.58 0.48 -22.73
CA MET A 180 -34.60 -0.14 -24.07
C MET A 180 -35.86 0.22 -24.84
N ALA A 181 -37.03 0.26 -24.18
CA ALA A 181 -38.26 0.70 -24.79
C ALA A 181 -38.21 2.18 -25.22
N LYS A 182 -37.63 3.07 -24.35
CA LYS A 182 -37.39 4.50 -24.69
C LYS A 182 -36.46 4.67 -25.89
N MET A 183 -35.47 3.77 -26.04
CA MET A 183 -34.58 3.76 -27.21
C MET A 183 -35.26 3.20 -28.49
N GLY A 184 -36.53 2.83 -28.45
CA GLY A 184 -37.30 2.33 -29.60
C GLY A 184 -37.10 0.84 -29.88
N ALA A 185 -36.50 0.09 -28.95
CA ALA A 185 -36.43 -1.37 -29.07
C ALA A 185 -37.73 -2.04 -28.60
N THR A 186 -38.07 -3.21 -29.17
CA THR A 186 -39.22 -4.00 -28.79
C THR A 186 -38.81 -5.36 -28.25
N TYR A 187 -39.52 -5.82 -27.20
CA TYR A 187 -39.25 -7.12 -26.58
C TYR A 187 -40.32 -8.12 -27.09
N GLN A 188 -39.87 -9.13 -27.80
CA GLN A 188 -40.74 -10.13 -28.40
C GLN A 188 -40.11 -11.53 -28.32
N ASP A 189 -40.87 -12.54 -27.95
CA ASP A 189 -40.43 -13.94 -27.84
C ASP A 189 -39.14 -14.14 -27.03
N GLY A 190 -39.03 -13.39 -25.94
CA GLY A 190 -37.88 -13.48 -25.06
C GLY A 190 -36.63 -12.74 -25.55
N LYS A 191 -36.71 -11.94 -26.62
CA LYS A 191 -35.60 -11.26 -27.25
C LYS A 191 -35.90 -9.79 -27.55
N TRP A 192 -34.80 -8.96 -27.54
CA TRP A 192 -34.86 -7.57 -27.97
C TRP A 192 -34.65 -7.43 -29.49
N TYR A 193 -35.49 -6.63 -30.12
CA TYR A 193 -35.39 -6.25 -31.52
C TYR A 193 -35.34 -4.73 -31.69
N TYR A 194 -34.58 -4.28 -32.68
CA TYR A 194 -34.52 -2.89 -33.09
C TYR A 194 -34.59 -2.79 -34.60
N LYS A 195 -35.54 -1.99 -35.13
CA LYS A 195 -35.81 -1.89 -36.58
C LYS A 195 -36.01 -3.26 -37.26
N GLY A 196 -36.62 -4.21 -36.56
CA GLY A 196 -36.89 -5.56 -37.03
C GLY A 196 -35.75 -6.56 -36.96
N GLU A 197 -34.57 -6.14 -36.46
CA GLU A 197 -33.41 -7.02 -36.27
C GLU A 197 -33.14 -7.31 -34.79
N PRO A 198 -32.60 -8.49 -34.42
CA PRO A 198 -32.21 -8.78 -33.06
C PRO A 198 -31.11 -7.79 -32.58
N VAL A 199 -31.23 -7.35 -31.32
CA VAL A 199 -30.19 -6.58 -30.68
C VAL A 199 -29.07 -7.52 -30.24
N VAL A 200 -27.93 -7.48 -30.94
CA VAL A 200 -26.75 -8.33 -30.68
C VAL A 200 -25.68 -7.53 -29.91
N ILE A 201 -25.31 -8.02 -28.74
CA ILE A 201 -24.24 -7.49 -27.93
C ILE A 201 -22.95 -8.22 -28.29
N LYS A 202 -22.01 -7.52 -28.92
CA LYS A 202 -20.66 -8.01 -29.17
C LYS A 202 -19.80 -7.81 -27.91
N PHE A 203 -19.51 -8.90 -27.24
CA PHE A 203 -18.78 -8.89 -25.98
C PHE A 203 -17.33 -9.36 -26.19
N LEU A 204 -16.38 -8.46 -26.11
CA LEU A 204 -14.95 -8.71 -26.25
C LEU A 204 -14.38 -9.24 -24.94
N ILE A 205 -14.09 -10.55 -24.88
CA ILE A 205 -13.73 -11.28 -23.67
C ILE A 205 -12.25 -11.68 -23.71
N ARG A 206 -11.48 -11.24 -22.73
CA ARG A 206 -10.08 -11.64 -22.56
C ARG A 206 -9.98 -13.08 -22.07
N VAL A 207 -8.93 -13.80 -22.53
CA VAL A 207 -8.81 -15.25 -22.31
C VAL A 207 -7.62 -15.67 -21.43
N GLU A 208 -6.74 -14.75 -21.09
CA GLU A 208 -5.49 -15.09 -20.39
C GLU A 208 -5.66 -15.36 -18.90
N ASP A 209 -6.79 -14.94 -18.30
CA ASP A 209 -7.06 -15.07 -16.87
C ASP A 209 -8.57 -15.26 -16.60
N GLN A 210 -9.00 -15.02 -15.36
CA GLN A 210 -10.38 -15.20 -14.92
C GLN A 210 -11.38 -14.29 -15.64
N ARG A 211 -10.94 -13.30 -16.41
CA ARG A 211 -11.81 -12.47 -17.25
C ARG A 211 -12.59 -13.28 -18.27
N ARG A 212 -12.09 -14.44 -18.69
CA ARG A 212 -12.85 -15.38 -19.52
C ARG A 212 -14.11 -15.85 -18.80
N GLN A 213 -13.97 -16.38 -17.60
CA GLN A 213 -15.11 -16.88 -16.80
C GLN A 213 -16.05 -15.73 -16.39
N ILE A 214 -15.51 -14.55 -16.08
CA ILE A 214 -16.31 -13.35 -15.82
C ILE A 214 -17.13 -12.96 -17.06
N GLY A 215 -16.50 -12.97 -18.25
CA GLY A 215 -17.18 -12.66 -19.51
C GLY A 215 -18.32 -13.66 -19.83
N ASP A 216 -18.09 -14.96 -19.60
CA ASP A 216 -19.10 -16.00 -19.75
C ASP A 216 -20.27 -15.75 -18.76
N TYR A 217 -19.97 -15.53 -17.48
CA TYR A 217 -20.99 -15.22 -16.47
C TYR A 217 -21.84 -14.00 -16.82
N VAL A 218 -21.21 -12.89 -17.21
CA VAL A 218 -21.92 -11.65 -17.56
C VAL A 218 -22.74 -11.84 -18.85
N SER A 219 -22.22 -12.60 -19.82
CA SER A 219 -22.96 -12.96 -21.02
C SER A 219 -24.27 -13.71 -20.71
N ASP A 220 -24.21 -14.69 -19.79
CA ASP A 220 -25.40 -15.44 -19.33
C ASP A 220 -26.41 -14.50 -18.63
N GLN A 221 -25.97 -13.49 -17.88
CA GLN A 221 -26.92 -12.51 -17.31
C GLN A 221 -27.57 -11.64 -18.39
N LEU A 222 -26.81 -11.20 -19.41
CA LEU A 222 -27.36 -10.44 -20.54
C LEU A 222 -28.36 -11.28 -21.36
N GLU A 223 -28.12 -12.58 -21.55
CA GLU A 223 -29.04 -13.48 -22.23
C GLU A 223 -30.35 -13.66 -21.46
N LYS A 224 -30.33 -13.72 -20.12
CA LYS A 224 -31.53 -13.71 -19.25
C LYS A 224 -32.34 -12.42 -19.39
N LEU A 225 -31.70 -11.30 -19.75
CA LEU A 225 -32.36 -10.02 -20.05
C LEU A 225 -32.92 -9.94 -21.47
N GLY A 226 -32.73 -10.97 -22.30
CA GLY A 226 -33.22 -11.05 -23.67
C GLY A 226 -32.31 -10.53 -24.75
N PHE A 227 -31.07 -10.19 -24.42
CA PHE A 227 -30.07 -9.85 -25.44
C PHE A 227 -29.55 -11.11 -26.14
N THR A 228 -29.16 -10.98 -27.41
CA THR A 228 -28.32 -11.96 -28.08
C THR A 228 -26.84 -11.56 -27.86
N VAL A 229 -26.03 -12.48 -27.34
CA VAL A 229 -24.62 -12.16 -27.02
C VAL A 229 -23.67 -12.90 -27.95
N GLU A 230 -22.89 -12.15 -28.71
CA GLU A 230 -21.73 -12.63 -29.47
C GLU A 230 -20.48 -12.57 -28.59
N ARG A 231 -20.04 -13.74 -28.05
CA ARG A 231 -18.85 -13.85 -27.21
C ARG A 231 -17.60 -13.87 -28.11
N MET A 232 -16.81 -12.80 -28.04
CA MET A 232 -15.57 -12.61 -28.81
C MET A 232 -14.36 -12.90 -27.94
N TYR A 233 -13.90 -14.13 -27.89
CA TYR A 233 -12.73 -14.53 -27.11
C TYR A 233 -11.43 -14.08 -27.77
N LYS A 234 -10.65 -13.24 -27.10
CA LYS A 234 -9.44 -12.61 -27.62
C LYS A 234 -8.34 -12.53 -26.57
N THR A 235 -7.10 -12.73 -27.03
CA THR A 235 -5.91 -12.36 -26.25
C THR A 235 -5.76 -10.83 -26.17
N SER A 236 -4.89 -10.34 -25.30
CA SER A 236 -4.57 -8.90 -25.20
C SER A 236 -4.18 -8.31 -26.55
N ARG A 237 -3.28 -8.99 -27.23
CA ARG A 237 -2.75 -8.57 -28.51
C ARG A 237 -3.84 -8.46 -29.58
N GLU A 238 -4.78 -9.37 -29.61
CA GLU A 238 -5.90 -9.37 -30.56
C GLU A 238 -7.00 -8.37 -30.19
N ALA A 239 -7.24 -8.14 -28.89
CA ALA A 239 -8.26 -7.22 -28.40
C ALA A 239 -7.87 -5.76 -28.53
N SER A 240 -6.59 -5.41 -28.30
CA SER A 240 -6.10 -4.03 -28.27
C SER A 240 -6.40 -3.23 -29.56
N PRO A 241 -6.24 -3.78 -30.79
CA PRO A 241 -6.63 -3.07 -32.02
C PRO A 241 -8.13 -2.78 -32.13
N ILE A 242 -8.97 -3.54 -31.43
CA ILE A 242 -10.44 -3.44 -31.51
C ILE A 242 -10.95 -2.39 -30.52
N TRP A 243 -10.57 -2.48 -29.23
CA TRP A 243 -11.21 -1.69 -28.17
C TRP A 243 -10.46 -0.41 -27.80
N ILE A 244 -9.11 -0.43 -27.77
CA ILE A 244 -8.33 0.72 -27.29
C ILE A 244 -7.82 1.57 -28.45
N ARG A 245 -7.29 0.96 -29.53
CA ARG A 245 -6.77 1.66 -30.70
C ARG A 245 -7.79 1.82 -31.82
N GLY A 246 -8.88 1.01 -31.81
CA GLY A 246 -9.96 1.07 -32.81
C GLY A 246 -10.90 2.25 -32.56
N ASN A 247 -11.55 2.71 -33.63
CA ASN A 247 -12.59 3.73 -33.52
C ASN A 247 -13.85 3.11 -32.90
N PRO A 248 -14.32 3.57 -31.71
CA PRO A 248 -15.51 3.01 -31.07
C PRO A 248 -16.78 3.21 -31.89
N ALA A 249 -16.85 4.21 -32.79
CA ALA A 249 -17.97 4.45 -33.68
C ALA A 249 -18.17 3.36 -34.76
N ASP A 250 -17.16 2.50 -34.98
CA ASP A 250 -17.22 1.40 -35.92
C ASP A 250 -18.14 0.24 -35.48
N GLY A 251 -18.57 0.22 -34.19
CA GLY A 251 -19.48 -0.79 -33.66
C GLY A 251 -18.94 -2.23 -33.69
N GLN A 252 -17.62 -2.36 -33.56
CA GLN A 252 -16.97 -3.68 -33.52
C GLN A 252 -17.15 -4.40 -32.18
N TRP A 253 -17.45 -3.66 -31.11
CA TRP A 253 -17.66 -4.15 -29.76
C TRP A 253 -18.63 -3.27 -28.97
N HIS A 254 -19.27 -3.84 -27.94
CA HIS A 254 -20.17 -3.15 -27.01
C HIS A 254 -19.60 -3.16 -25.59
N ILE A 255 -19.07 -4.31 -25.16
CA ILE A 255 -18.50 -4.53 -23.82
C ILE A 255 -17.11 -5.15 -23.97
N TYR A 256 -16.22 -4.81 -23.06
CA TYR A 256 -14.88 -5.38 -22.93
C TYR A 256 -14.59 -5.77 -21.48
N THR A 257 -14.00 -6.96 -21.25
CA THR A 257 -13.50 -7.36 -19.94
C THR A 257 -12.14 -6.72 -19.69
N GLY A 258 -12.14 -5.55 -19.03
CA GLY A 258 -10.95 -4.76 -18.72
C GLY A 258 -10.20 -5.27 -17.49
N GLY A 259 -8.93 -4.94 -17.43
CA GLY A 259 -8.07 -5.21 -16.25
C GLY A 259 -6.95 -4.21 -16.19
N TRP A 260 -6.61 -3.78 -14.99
CA TRP A 260 -5.63 -2.73 -14.70
C TRP A 260 -4.72 -3.15 -13.55
N ILE A 261 -3.54 -2.56 -13.50
CA ILE A 261 -2.58 -2.76 -12.42
C ILE A 261 -2.05 -1.41 -11.92
N THR A 262 -1.97 -1.29 -10.60
CA THR A 262 -1.20 -0.27 -9.91
C THR A 262 0.02 -0.95 -9.30
N THR A 263 1.23 -0.53 -9.67
CA THR A 263 2.49 -1.22 -9.28
C THR A 263 3.11 -0.70 -7.99
N ALA A 264 2.56 0.37 -7.42
CA ALA A 264 2.93 0.92 -6.12
C ALA A 264 1.68 1.41 -5.38
N VAL A 265 1.75 1.46 -4.06
CA VAL A 265 0.63 1.98 -3.24
C VAL A 265 0.30 3.41 -3.65
N SER A 266 -0.95 3.63 -4.09
CA SER A 266 -1.46 4.96 -4.39
C SER A 266 -1.89 5.69 -3.12
N ARG A 267 -1.52 6.96 -3.02
CA ARG A 267 -1.90 7.86 -1.92
C ARG A 267 -2.84 8.97 -2.36
N ASP A 268 -2.94 9.21 -3.66
CA ASP A 268 -3.82 10.20 -4.28
C ASP A 268 -4.47 9.60 -5.52
N ASP A 269 -5.74 9.25 -5.40
CA ASP A 269 -6.56 8.71 -6.48
C ASP A 269 -7.42 9.79 -7.15
N SER A 270 -7.20 11.09 -6.88
CA SER A 270 -7.98 12.19 -7.45
C SER A 270 -7.94 12.22 -8.98
N SER A 271 -6.82 11.82 -9.56
CA SER A 271 -6.65 11.74 -11.02
C SER A 271 -7.44 10.59 -11.68
N ASN A 272 -7.88 9.56 -10.94
CA ASN A 272 -8.57 8.41 -11.51
C ASN A 272 -9.88 8.78 -12.21
N PHE A 273 -10.58 9.81 -11.74
CA PHE A 273 -11.83 10.27 -12.38
C PHE A 273 -11.57 10.91 -13.74
N GLY A 274 -10.52 11.72 -13.87
CA GLY A 274 -10.05 12.24 -15.15
C GLY A 274 -9.56 11.11 -16.08
N TYR A 275 -8.76 10.20 -15.55
CA TYR A 275 -8.13 9.13 -16.31
C TYR A 275 -9.12 8.11 -16.88
N PHE A 276 -10.11 7.68 -16.09
CA PHE A 276 -11.02 6.59 -16.48
C PHE A 276 -12.33 7.05 -17.12
N TYR A 277 -12.71 8.33 -16.98
CA TYR A 277 -14.05 8.80 -17.35
C TYR A 277 -14.05 10.02 -18.27
N THR A 278 -12.89 10.56 -18.63
CA THR A 278 -12.82 11.80 -19.41
C THR A 278 -11.73 11.73 -20.49
N PRO A 279 -11.75 12.64 -21.49
CA PRO A 279 -10.67 12.77 -22.46
C PRO A 279 -9.31 13.24 -21.88
N LEU A 280 -9.25 13.67 -20.61
CA LEU A 280 -8.03 14.24 -19.98
C LEU A 280 -6.91 13.21 -19.83
N GLY A 281 -7.27 11.97 -19.50
CA GLY A 281 -6.29 11.00 -19.06
C GLY A 281 -5.60 10.20 -20.15
N ARG A 282 -6.23 10.06 -21.35
CA ARG A 282 -5.75 9.15 -22.37
C ARG A 282 -6.02 9.66 -23.79
N PRO A 283 -5.05 9.55 -24.70
CA PRO A 283 -5.21 9.95 -26.09
C PRO A 283 -5.99 8.94 -26.95
N ASP A 284 -6.29 7.75 -26.43
CA ASP A 284 -6.91 6.67 -27.21
C ASP A 284 -8.30 7.06 -27.72
N PRO A 285 -8.73 6.55 -28.91
CA PRO A 285 -9.97 6.97 -29.57
C PRO A 285 -11.24 6.82 -28.72
N LEU A 286 -11.31 5.79 -27.88
CA LEU A 286 -12.44 5.57 -26.97
C LEU A 286 -12.65 6.77 -26.03
N TRP A 287 -11.58 7.23 -25.37
CA TRP A 287 -11.65 8.35 -24.40
C TRP A 287 -11.85 9.67 -25.10
N GLN A 288 -11.25 9.90 -26.26
CA GLN A 288 -11.43 11.12 -27.04
C GLN A 288 -12.84 11.24 -27.63
N ALA A 289 -13.49 10.11 -27.94
CA ALA A 289 -14.88 10.08 -28.37
C ALA A 289 -15.90 10.25 -27.25
N TYR A 290 -15.49 10.03 -25.98
CA TYR A 290 -16.40 10.03 -24.85
C TYR A 290 -16.67 11.42 -24.30
N LYS A 291 -17.95 11.72 -24.00
CA LYS A 291 -18.40 12.98 -23.39
C LYS A 291 -19.20 12.65 -22.13
N PRO A 292 -18.58 12.73 -20.94
CA PRO A 292 -19.29 12.53 -19.67
C PRO A 292 -20.26 13.66 -19.39
N ASP A 293 -21.13 13.47 -18.40
CA ASP A 293 -22.00 14.53 -17.87
C ASP A 293 -21.17 15.80 -17.53
N PRO A 294 -21.62 17.01 -17.90
CA PRO A 294 -20.85 18.24 -17.66
C PRO A 294 -20.47 18.49 -16.20
N VAL A 295 -21.34 18.11 -15.25
CA VAL A 295 -21.04 18.23 -13.81
C VAL A 295 -19.93 17.24 -13.40
N PHE A 296 -19.95 16.03 -13.99
CA PHE A 296 -18.90 15.07 -13.74
C PHE A 296 -17.57 15.49 -14.37
N MET A 297 -17.61 16.04 -15.60
CA MET A 297 -16.45 16.58 -16.27
C MET A 297 -15.80 17.71 -15.48
N ASP A 298 -16.60 18.65 -14.91
CA ASP A 298 -16.09 19.73 -14.05
C ASP A 298 -15.40 19.19 -12.79
N VAL A 299 -16.07 18.29 -12.05
CA VAL A 299 -15.48 17.69 -10.83
C VAL A 299 -14.22 16.92 -11.13
N ALA A 300 -14.21 16.09 -12.19
CA ALA A 300 -13.05 15.33 -12.60
C ALA A 300 -11.88 16.24 -13.04
N THR A 301 -12.17 17.34 -13.75
CA THR A 301 -11.16 18.32 -14.19
C THR A 301 -10.56 19.06 -12.99
N ARG A 302 -11.37 19.47 -12.03
CA ARG A 302 -10.88 20.13 -10.80
C ARG A 302 -9.97 19.21 -9.99
N LEU A 303 -10.34 17.93 -9.82
CA LEU A 303 -9.52 16.93 -9.15
C LEU A 303 -8.23 16.64 -9.93
N TRP A 304 -8.32 16.51 -11.26
CA TRP A 304 -7.17 16.27 -12.16
C TRP A 304 -6.12 17.38 -12.08
N ASN A 305 -6.59 18.65 -12.03
CA ASN A 305 -5.72 19.83 -12.00
C ASN A 305 -5.36 20.31 -10.59
N GLY A 306 -5.77 19.60 -9.52
CA GLY A 306 -5.55 20.05 -8.14
C GLY A 306 -6.26 21.37 -7.80
N GLN A 307 -7.42 21.67 -8.42
CA GLN A 307 -8.18 22.93 -8.26
C GLN A 307 -9.10 22.85 -7.04
N PHE A 308 -8.51 22.77 -5.86
CA PHE A 308 -9.16 22.85 -4.55
C PHE A 308 -8.29 23.69 -3.60
N LYS A 309 -8.92 24.40 -2.66
CA LYS A 309 -8.22 25.32 -1.75
C LYS A 309 -7.85 24.66 -0.44
N THR A 310 -8.59 23.63 0.00
CA THR A 310 -8.37 22.91 1.25
C THR A 310 -8.49 21.40 1.03
N MET A 311 -7.99 20.62 1.97
CA MET A 311 -8.15 19.18 1.94
C MET A 311 -9.59 18.73 2.15
N GLU A 312 -10.40 19.52 2.89
CA GLU A 312 -11.83 19.30 3.07
C GLU A 312 -12.57 19.46 1.73
N GLU A 313 -12.30 20.55 0.98
CA GLU A 313 -12.87 20.75 -0.37
C GLU A 313 -12.49 19.62 -1.32
N ARG A 314 -11.21 19.15 -1.26
CA ARG A 314 -10.77 17.98 -2.03
C ARG A 314 -11.62 16.74 -1.66
N GLN A 315 -11.83 16.48 -0.37
CA GLN A 315 -12.60 15.35 0.11
C GLN A 315 -14.07 15.41 -0.34
N GLU A 316 -14.68 16.60 -0.34
CA GLU A 316 -16.03 16.81 -0.85
C GLU A 316 -16.12 16.55 -2.37
N LEU A 317 -15.12 17.02 -3.14
CA LEU A 317 -15.03 16.73 -4.56
C LEU A 317 -14.85 15.23 -4.83
N MET A 318 -14.03 14.52 -4.05
CA MET A 318 -13.85 13.08 -4.14
C MET A 318 -15.15 12.32 -3.84
N ALA A 319 -15.87 12.70 -2.77
CA ALA A 319 -17.17 12.11 -2.43
C ALA A 319 -18.22 12.32 -3.54
N LYS A 320 -18.24 13.51 -4.16
CA LYS A 320 -19.10 13.80 -5.31
C LYS A 320 -18.69 12.99 -6.56
N ALA A 321 -17.39 12.88 -6.81
CA ALA A 321 -16.86 12.16 -7.97
C ALA A 321 -17.18 10.65 -7.92
N VAL A 322 -17.06 9.98 -6.77
CA VAL A 322 -17.42 8.55 -6.65
C VAL A 322 -18.91 8.30 -6.92
N ALA A 323 -19.79 9.20 -6.47
CA ALA A 323 -21.22 9.09 -6.75
C ALA A 323 -21.54 9.30 -8.24
N LEU A 324 -20.88 10.26 -8.89
CA LEU A 324 -21.04 10.53 -10.33
C LEU A 324 -20.46 9.42 -11.19
N ALA A 325 -19.34 8.81 -10.79
CA ALA A 325 -18.75 7.67 -11.48
C ALA A 325 -19.70 6.46 -11.55
N LEU A 326 -20.45 6.18 -10.48
CA LEU A 326 -21.48 5.11 -10.47
C LEU A 326 -22.68 5.46 -11.34
N LYS A 327 -23.10 6.71 -11.41
CA LYS A 327 -24.19 7.15 -12.32
C LYS A 327 -23.76 7.07 -13.77
N ASP A 328 -22.53 7.44 -14.09
CA ASP A 328 -21.98 7.37 -15.43
C ASP A 328 -21.81 5.94 -15.93
N SER A 329 -21.16 5.11 -15.13
CA SER A 329 -20.90 3.68 -15.35
C SER A 329 -20.39 3.34 -16.75
N VAL A 330 -19.62 4.22 -17.41
CA VAL A 330 -18.90 3.83 -18.62
C VAL A 330 -17.92 2.68 -18.31
N ARG A 331 -17.61 2.52 -17.01
CA ARG A 331 -16.95 1.37 -16.42
C ARG A 331 -17.76 0.83 -15.25
N VAL A 332 -17.94 -0.47 -15.21
CA VAL A 332 -18.48 -1.18 -14.05
C VAL A 332 -17.37 -1.99 -13.42
N TRP A 333 -16.89 -1.53 -12.29
CA TRP A 333 -15.84 -2.18 -11.51
C TRP A 333 -16.37 -3.45 -10.88
N LEU A 334 -15.57 -4.51 -10.87
CA LEU A 334 -16.00 -5.84 -10.46
C LEU A 334 -15.30 -6.31 -9.18
N VAL A 335 -13.98 -6.39 -9.20
CA VAL A 335 -13.16 -6.90 -8.08
C VAL A 335 -11.80 -6.22 -8.02
N ASP A 336 -11.29 -6.01 -6.79
CA ASP A 336 -9.87 -5.88 -6.50
C ASP A 336 -9.33 -7.28 -6.20
N GLN A 337 -8.24 -7.68 -6.87
CA GLN A 337 -7.63 -8.99 -6.68
C GLN A 337 -6.75 -9.02 -5.44
N ILE A 338 -6.68 -10.18 -4.81
CA ILE A 338 -5.72 -10.52 -3.76
C ILE A 338 -4.70 -11.46 -4.42
N SER A 339 -3.62 -10.88 -4.97
CA SER A 339 -2.65 -11.62 -5.78
C SER A 339 -1.54 -12.20 -4.91
N PRO A 340 -1.39 -13.54 -4.81
CA PRO A 340 -0.30 -14.15 -4.07
C PRO A 340 1.01 -14.12 -4.88
N TYR A 341 2.07 -13.67 -4.23
CA TYR A 341 3.45 -13.73 -4.68
C TYR A 341 4.18 -14.77 -3.83
N ILE A 342 4.64 -15.85 -4.45
CA ILE A 342 5.13 -17.03 -3.74
C ILE A 342 6.66 -17.07 -3.65
N TYR A 343 7.15 -17.68 -2.56
CA TYR A 343 8.57 -17.88 -2.31
C TYR A 343 8.80 -19.09 -1.37
N SER A 344 9.99 -19.65 -1.38
CA SER A 344 10.38 -20.76 -0.52
C SER A 344 10.48 -20.33 0.95
N ALA A 345 10.12 -21.19 1.87
CA ALA A 345 10.19 -20.95 3.32
C ALA A 345 11.62 -20.64 3.83
N ASN A 346 12.68 -20.96 3.05
CA ASN A 346 14.07 -20.70 3.42
C ASN A 346 14.57 -19.29 3.05
N VAL A 347 13.76 -18.48 2.38
CA VAL A 347 14.06 -17.07 2.04
C VAL A 347 13.01 -16.12 2.56
N ASP A 348 13.34 -14.83 2.63
CA ASP A 348 12.40 -13.73 2.93
C ASP A 348 12.76 -12.49 2.11
N LEU A 349 11.75 -11.71 1.76
CA LEU A 349 11.89 -10.44 1.06
C LEU A 349 10.67 -9.55 1.32
N ALA A 350 10.81 -8.23 1.16
CA ALA A 350 9.67 -7.32 1.20
C ALA A 350 8.83 -7.39 -0.08
N ALA A 351 7.52 -7.24 0.07
CA ALA A 351 6.57 -7.10 -1.04
C ALA A 351 5.84 -5.77 -0.93
N ASP A 352 5.66 -5.09 -2.05
CA ASP A 352 4.79 -3.93 -2.14
C ASP A 352 3.33 -4.36 -2.04
N LEU A 353 2.53 -3.65 -1.26
CA LEU A 353 1.11 -3.96 -1.07
C LEU A 353 0.28 -3.82 -2.36
N SER A 354 0.80 -3.11 -3.36
CA SER A 354 0.19 -2.97 -4.68
C SER A 354 0.84 -3.88 -5.72
N GLY A 355 2.16 -3.77 -5.90
CA GLY A 355 2.91 -4.42 -6.97
C GLY A 355 3.62 -5.73 -6.60
N GLY A 356 3.49 -6.21 -5.36
CA GLY A 356 4.14 -7.45 -4.92
C GLY A 356 5.66 -7.37 -5.00
N PHE A 357 6.31 -8.30 -5.69
CA PHE A 357 7.77 -8.34 -5.82
C PHE A 357 8.34 -7.46 -6.93
N SER A 358 7.52 -6.73 -7.68
CA SER A 358 8.01 -5.76 -8.68
C SER A 358 8.57 -4.46 -8.07
N SER A 359 8.50 -4.29 -6.77
CA SER A 359 9.06 -3.13 -6.06
C SER A 359 10.59 -3.12 -6.04
N PRO A 360 11.24 -1.94 -6.14
CA PRO A 360 12.68 -1.79 -5.95
C PRO A 360 13.21 -2.33 -4.62
N ILE A 361 12.37 -2.38 -3.59
CA ILE A 361 12.71 -2.88 -2.24
C ILE A 361 12.88 -4.41 -2.22
N SER A 362 12.18 -5.15 -3.09
CA SER A 362 12.13 -6.60 -3.02
C SER A 362 13.51 -7.24 -3.14
N LEU A 363 14.28 -6.89 -4.17
CA LEU A 363 15.66 -7.39 -4.35
C LEU A 363 16.65 -6.82 -3.32
N ARG A 364 16.42 -5.62 -2.78
CA ARG A 364 17.23 -5.03 -1.71
C ARG A 364 17.07 -5.73 -0.36
N THR A 365 15.95 -6.43 -0.17
CA THR A 365 15.62 -7.15 1.07
C THR A 365 15.71 -8.68 0.94
N LEU A 366 15.86 -9.20 -0.28
CA LEU A 366 15.91 -10.64 -0.55
C LEU A 366 17.09 -11.28 0.17
N ARG A 367 16.80 -12.30 1.02
CA ARG A 367 17.79 -12.98 1.85
C ARG A 367 17.39 -14.41 2.16
N TYR A 368 18.35 -15.22 2.48
CA TYR A 368 18.11 -16.45 3.22
C TYR A 368 17.75 -16.13 4.69
N VAL A 369 16.91 -16.96 5.32
CA VAL A 369 16.49 -16.75 6.71
C VAL A 369 17.57 -17.19 7.71
N ASP A 370 18.47 -18.09 7.31
CA ASP A 370 19.44 -18.78 8.15
C ASP A 370 20.91 -18.38 7.88
N LYS A 371 21.19 -17.69 6.77
CA LYS A 371 22.56 -17.34 6.37
C LYS A 371 22.64 -16.04 5.59
N ALA A 372 23.82 -15.41 5.56
CA ALA A 372 24.18 -14.34 4.65
C ALA A 372 24.92 -14.91 3.43
N GLY A 373 24.85 -14.20 2.29
CA GLY A 373 25.46 -14.63 1.02
C GLY A 373 24.69 -15.75 0.31
N GLY A 374 25.34 -16.38 -0.65
CA GLY A 374 24.78 -17.47 -1.46
C GLY A 374 24.04 -16.99 -2.70
N SER A 375 23.55 -17.98 -3.48
CA SER A 375 22.87 -17.76 -4.75
C SER A 375 21.39 -18.12 -4.65
N ILE A 376 20.53 -17.33 -5.27
CA ILE A 376 19.09 -17.56 -5.38
C ILE A 376 18.74 -17.80 -6.85
N ASN A 377 17.97 -18.86 -7.11
CA ASN A 377 17.29 -19.09 -8.37
C ASN A 377 15.90 -18.47 -8.29
N ALA A 378 15.68 -17.45 -9.09
CA ALA A 378 14.42 -16.73 -9.20
C ALA A 378 13.72 -17.08 -10.51
N LEU A 379 12.40 -17.26 -10.45
CA LEU A 379 11.56 -17.45 -11.62
C LEU A 379 10.77 -16.19 -11.91
N MET A 380 10.47 -15.95 -13.18
CA MET A 380 9.64 -14.85 -13.64
C MET A 380 8.85 -15.28 -14.88
N ARG A 381 7.67 -14.65 -15.10
CA ARG A 381 6.83 -14.99 -16.26
C ARG A 381 7.54 -14.71 -17.59
N GLU A 382 8.31 -13.63 -17.63
CA GLU A 382 9.13 -13.23 -18.77
C GLU A 382 10.47 -12.67 -18.26
N VAL A 383 11.54 -12.79 -19.06
CA VAL A 383 12.88 -12.28 -18.75
C VAL A 383 13.51 -11.72 -20.01
N LEU A 384 14.11 -10.50 -19.94
CA LEU A 384 14.79 -9.82 -21.04
C LEU A 384 13.85 -9.63 -22.24
N VAL A 385 12.77 -8.85 -22.05
CA VAL A 385 11.69 -8.72 -23.04
C VAL A 385 11.99 -7.64 -24.07
N GLU A 386 12.48 -6.48 -23.64
CA GLU A 386 12.68 -5.31 -24.48
C GLU A 386 14.08 -4.71 -24.29
N PRO A 387 14.52 -3.83 -25.23
CA PRO A 387 15.82 -3.15 -25.15
C PRO A 387 15.97 -2.30 -23.88
N TRP A 388 17.14 -2.39 -23.24
CA TRP A 388 17.53 -1.50 -22.13
C TRP A 388 18.42 -0.39 -22.62
N ASN A 389 18.04 0.87 -22.35
CA ASN A 389 18.92 2.01 -22.48
C ASN A 389 18.53 3.09 -21.44
N PRO A 390 19.45 4.03 -21.08
CA PRO A 390 19.22 4.94 -19.95
C PRO A 390 18.29 6.12 -20.28
N VAL A 391 17.76 6.23 -21.51
CA VAL A 391 17.00 7.40 -21.97
C VAL A 391 15.54 7.08 -22.26
N ALA A 392 15.26 6.08 -23.09
CA ALA A 392 13.92 5.66 -23.47
C ALA A 392 13.92 4.15 -23.82
N GLY A 393 14.46 3.36 -22.90
CA GLY A 393 14.42 1.89 -22.95
C GLY A 393 13.06 1.34 -22.52
N THR A 394 13.06 0.05 -22.19
CA THR A 394 11.86 -0.69 -21.80
C THR A 394 11.07 -0.01 -20.66
N ASN A 395 9.75 -0.14 -20.72
CA ASN A 395 8.85 0.16 -19.60
C ASN A 395 8.14 -1.10 -19.02
N TRP A 396 8.54 -2.29 -19.46
CA TRP A 396 7.94 -3.54 -19.02
C TRP A 396 8.35 -3.88 -17.59
N VAL A 397 7.36 -4.34 -16.80
CA VAL A 397 7.55 -4.66 -15.37
C VAL A 397 8.65 -5.72 -15.16
N TYR A 398 8.76 -6.69 -16.04
CA TYR A 398 9.74 -7.77 -15.96
C TYR A 398 11.19 -7.26 -16.04
N ASP A 399 11.47 -6.41 -17.02
CA ASP A 399 12.78 -5.78 -17.20
C ASP A 399 13.07 -4.80 -16.08
N ASN A 400 12.06 -4.00 -15.68
CA ASN A 400 12.20 -3.01 -14.63
C ASN A 400 12.55 -3.62 -13.25
N ILE A 401 12.10 -4.84 -12.92
CA ILE A 401 12.52 -5.55 -11.71
C ILE A 401 14.04 -5.69 -11.65
N LEU A 402 14.67 -6.05 -12.77
CA LEU A 402 16.11 -6.20 -12.89
C LEU A 402 16.82 -4.84 -12.90
N ILE A 403 16.30 -3.88 -13.66
CA ILE A 403 16.82 -2.51 -13.76
C ILE A 403 16.86 -1.86 -12.38
N TYR A 404 15.78 -1.95 -11.59
CA TYR A 404 15.70 -1.37 -10.24
C TYR A 404 16.76 -1.91 -9.28
N ALA A 405 17.21 -3.14 -9.47
CA ALA A 405 18.29 -3.72 -8.68
C ALA A 405 19.68 -3.20 -9.08
N THR A 406 19.84 -2.74 -10.34
CA THR A 406 21.13 -2.29 -10.88
C THR A 406 21.36 -0.79 -10.79
N LEU A 407 20.35 -0.02 -10.35
CA LEU A 407 20.40 1.44 -10.23
C LEU A 407 20.16 1.88 -8.78
N GLY A 408 20.82 2.97 -8.37
CA GLY A 408 20.51 3.74 -7.17
C GLY A 408 19.45 4.80 -7.44
N TYR A 409 18.79 5.30 -6.38
CA TYR A 409 17.72 6.29 -6.48
C TYR A 409 17.86 7.37 -5.38
N ALA A 410 17.41 8.58 -5.65
CA ALA A 410 17.27 9.58 -4.59
C ALA A 410 16.31 9.08 -3.52
N PHE A 411 15.17 8.54 -3.97
CA PHE A 411 14.10 7.99 -3.14
C PHE A 411 13.60 6.67 -3.72
N LEU A 412 13.28 5.73 -2.83
CA LEU A 412 12.52 4.51 -3.15
C LEU A 412 11.08 4.70 -2.68
N THR A 413 10.12 4.07 -3.33
CA THR A 413 8.74 4.07 -2.83
C THR A 413 8.60 3.07 -1.69
N SER A 414 8.06 3.51 -0.56
CA SER A 414 7.72 2.61 0.56
C SER A 414 6.70 1.57 0.08
N PRO A 415 7.01 0.27 0.22
CA PRO A 415 6.11 -0.79 -0.21
C PRO A 415 4.82 -0.86 0.61
N TYR A 416 4.76 -0.16 1.75
CA TYR A 416 3.64 -0.20 2.68
C TYR A 416 2.84 1.10 2.74
N THR A 417 3.47 2.25 2.56
CA THR A 417 2.78 3.55 2.67
C THR A 417 2.63 4.27 1.34
N GLY A 418 3.42 3.91 0.32
CA GLY A 418 3.53 4.67 -0.93
C GLY A 418 4.32 5.98 -0.80
N LEU A 419 4.75 6.36 0.41
CA LEU A 419 5.59 7.54 0.61
C LEU A 419 7.03 7.29 0.17
N PRO A 420 7.76 8.31 -0.32
CA PRO A 420 9.17 8.20 -0.64
C PRO A 420 10.02 7.89 0.59
N LEU A 421 10.94 6.94 0.45
CA LEU A 421 11.98 6.58 1.42
C LEU A 421 13.33 7.07 0.89
N PRO A 422 14.07 7.91 1.59
CA PRO A 422 15.38 8.36 1.15
C PRO A 422 16.36 7.18 1.00
N GLU A 423 16.88 6.96 -0.22
CA GLU A 423 17.98 6.03 -0.46
C GLU A 423 19.32 6.78 -0.52
N ARG A 424 19.40 7.78 -1.41
CA ARG A 424 20.61 8.60 -1.62
C ARG A 424 20.40 10.03 -1.16
N ALA A 425 19.18 10.57 -1.16
CA ALA A 425 18.88 11.82 -0.49
C ALA A 425 19.01 11.65 1.03
N VAL A 426 19.44 12.70 1.71
CA VAL A 426 19.59 12.74 3.18
C VAL A 426 18.37 13.43 3.81
N SER A 427 17.98 14.58 3.27
CA SER A 427 16.85 15.38 3.75
C SER A 427 16.34 16.33 2.70
N ALA A 428 15.12 16.82 2.88
CA ALA A 428 14.57 17.92 2.11
C ALA A 428 13.94 18.99 3.00
N GLU A 429 14.10 20.26 2.62
CA GLU A 429 13.32 21.39 3.14
C GLU A 429 12.44 21.93 2.03
N VAL A 430 11.15 22.07 2.30
CA VAL A 430 10.18 22.55 1.34
C VAL A 430 9.53 23.83 1.85
N TYR A 431 9.59 24.86 1.02
CA TYR A 431 8.90 26.13 1.23
C TYR A 431 7.73 26.21 0.26
N ALA A 432 6.50 26.20 0.77
CA ALA A 432 5.26 26.26 0.00
C ALA A 432 4.55 27.60 0.20
N LEU A 433 3.86 28.10 -0.83
CA LEU A 433 3.04 29.29 -0.68
C LEU A 433 1.93 29.05 0.34
N ASN A 434 1.63 30.08 1.17
CA ASN A 434 0.51 30.07 2.10
C ASN A 434 -0.80 29.67 1.39
N GLY A 435 -1.56 28.77 2.01
CA GLY A 435 -2.82 28.26 1.46
C GLY A 435 -2.67 27.10 0.48
N THR A 436 -1.45 26.60 0.22
CA THR A 436 -1.26 25.38 -0.57
C THR A 436 -1.75 24.16 0.23
N PRO A 437 -2.68 23.33 -0.33
CA PRO A 437 -3.24 22.18 0.39
C PRO A 437 -2.30 20.97 0.35
N THR A 438 -1.30 20.96 1.22
CA THR A 438 -0.31 19.88 1.35
C THR A 438 0.13 19.73 2.80
N THR A 439 0.60 18.52 3.15
CA THR A 439 1.13 18.20 4.49
C THR A 439 2.41 17.40 4.39
N SER A 440 3.20 17.36 5.46
CA SER A 440 4.38 16.50 5.60
C SER A 440 4.12 15.43 6.66
N SER A 441 4.48 14.19 6.36
CA SER A 441 4.32 13.03 7.24
C SER A 441 5.64 12.37 7.63
N SER A 442 6.77 12.79 7.02
CA SER A 442 8.08 12.13 7.18
C SER A 442 9.10 13.04 7.83
N ASP A 443 9.91 12.50 8.74
CA ASP A 443 10.94 13.26 9.46
C ASP A 443 12.05 13.83 8.55
N TRP A 444 12.29 13.22 7.39
CA TRP A 444 13.30 13.66 6.43
C TRP A 444 12.85 14.87 5.58
N CYS A 445 11.54 15.21 5.57
CA CYS A 445 10.96 16.27 4.75
C CYS A 445 10.30 17.33 5.63
N LYS A 446 10.93 18.51 5.73
CA LYS A 446 10.42 19.63 6.53
C LYS A 446 9.65 20.61 5.67
N LEU A 447 8.35 20.81 5.96
CA LEU A 447 7.48 21.75 5.28
C LEU A 447 7.39 23.07 6.05
N THR A 448 7.52 24.20 5.32
CA THR A 448 7.33 25.56 5.83
C THR A 448 6.47 26.36 4.87
N PHE A 449 5.43 27.01 5.35
CA PHE A 449 4.59 27.90 4.56
C PHE A 449 5.15 29.33 4.57
N VAL A 450 5.13 30.00 3.41
CA VAL A 450 5.70 31.32 3.17
C VAL A 450 4.79 32.20 2.31
N ASP A 451 4.89 33.54 2.42
CA ASP A 451 4.08 34.45 1.62
C ASP A 451 4.50 34.50 0.14
N LYS A 452 5.76 34.19 -0.15
CA LYS A 452 6.31 34.16 -1.52
C LYS A 452 7.42 33.12 -1.65
N VAL A 453 7.52 32.56 -2.84
CA VAL A 453 8.62 31.71 -3.27
C VAL A 453 9.31 32.40 -4.45
N GLU A 454 10.46 32.99 -4.22
CA GLU A 454 11.27 33.67 -5.23
C GLU A 454 12.19 32.68 -5.94
N VAL A 455 12.29 32.78 -7.27
CA VAL A 455 13.22 32.02 -8.10
C VAL A 455 14.46 32.88 -8.33
N PRO A 456 15.68 32.44 -7.89
CA PRO A 456 16.92 33.16 -8.12
C PRO A 456 17.24 33.34 -9.59
N ALA A 457 17.80 34.50 -9.94
CA ALA A 457 18.10 34.84 -11.33
C ALA A 457 19.10 33.90 -12.02
N ASP A 458 19.98 33.25 -11.22
CA ASP A 458 20.99 32.28 -11.67
C ASP A 458 20.47 30.84 -11.73
N ALA A 459 19.23 30.56 -11.34
CA ALA A 459 18.63 29.22 -11.43
C ALA A 459 18.48 28.80 -12.91
N TRP A 460 18.71 27.53 -13.19
CA TRP A 460 18.60 26.96 -14.54
C TRP A 460 17.14 26.79 -14.91
N TYR A 461 16.69 27.53 -15.91
CA TYR A 461 15.34 27.53 -16.41
C TYR A 461 15.18 26.61 -17.63
N SER A 462 16.03 26.75 -18.65
CA SER A 462 16.00 25.95 -19.88
C SER A 462 17.40 25.81 -20.49
N TYR A 463 17.48 25.25 -21.69
CA TYR A 463 18.72 25.05 -22.38
C TYR A 463 18.59 25.48 -23.85
N ASP A 464 19.50 26.31 -24.31
CA ASP A 464 19.61 26.68 -25.73
C ASP A 464 20.49 25.61 -26.42
N VAL A 465 19.84 24.73 -27.20
CA VAL A 465 20.49 23.60 -27.85
C VAL A 465 21.50 24.08 -28.92
N LYS A 466 21.18 25.16 -29.63
CA LYS A 466 22.06 25.74 -30.68
C LYS A 466 23.26 26.44 -30.08
N ALA A 467 23.07 27.26 -29.06
CA ALA A 467 24.12 27.95 -28.35
C ALA A 467 24.87 27.07 -27.34
N ASN A 468 24.38 25.84 -27.11
CA ASN A 468 24.95 24.87 -26.17
C ASN A 468 25.17 25.45 -24.76
N LYS A 469 24.17 26.21 -24.26
CA LYS A 469 24.22 26.91 -22.98
C LYS A 469 22.92 26.84 -22.19
N VAL A 470 23.04 26.91 -20.86
CA VAL A 470 21.89 27.11 -19.95
C VAL A 470 21.29 28.50 -20.15
N ILE A 471 19.96 28.56 -20.21
CA ILE A 471 19.19 29.80 -20.06
C ILE A 471 18.75 29.90 -18.61
N THR A 472 19.12 30.99 -17.95
CA THR A 472 18.77 31.19 -16.53
C THR A 472 17.37 31.75 -16.34
N ALA A 473 16.83 31.66 -15.11
CA ALA A 473 15.55 32.25 -14.76
C ALA A 473 15.54 33.78 -14.96
N GLY A 474 16.68 34.44 -14.66
CA GLY A 474 16.85 35.87 -14.90
C GLY A 474 16.77 36.25 -16.40
N GLU A 475 17.44 35.48 -17.28
CA GLU A 475 17.35 35.66 -18.75
C GLU A 475 15.94 35.43 -19.28
N ALA A 476 15.21 34.45 -18.70
CA ALA A 476 13.83 34.11 -19.06
C ALA A 476 12.77 34.99 -18.39
N GLY A 477 13.14 35.90 -17.49
CA GLY A 477 12.21 36.77 -16.75
C GLY A 477 11.34 36.04 -15.71
N VAL A 478 11.73 34.84 -15.30
CA VAL A 478 11.01 34.02 -14.33
C VAL A 478 11.43 34.42 -12.91
N LYS A 479 10.45 34.71 -12.04
CA LYS A 479 10.72 35.30 -10.70
C LYS A 479 10.07 34.55 -9.54
N ALA A 480 9.07 33.70 -9.80
CA ALA A 480 8.28 33.06 -8.75
C ALA A 480 7.90 31.62 -9.11
N ALA A 481 7.65 30.82 -8.06
CA ALA A 481 7.11 29.47 -8.15
C ALA A 481 6.14 29.23 -6.98
N GLN A 482 5.45 28.09 -6.97
CA GLN A 482 4.58 27.69 -5.86
C GLN A 482 5.38 27.01 -4.73
N PHE A 483 6.39 26.24 -5.10
CA PHE A 483 7.26 25.55 -4.15
C PHE A 483 8.73 25.83 -4.46
N LYS A 484 9.51 25.94 -3.39
CA LYS A 484 10.98 25.78 -3.38
C LYS A 484 11.29 24.51 -2.59
N ILE A 485 11.99 23.57 -3.22
CA ILE A 485 12.43 22.31 -2.61
C ILE A 485 13.95 22.35 -2.53
N VAL A 486 14.52 22.19 -1.33
CA VAL A 486 15.97 22.12 -1.10
C VAL A 486 16.32 20.69 -0.70
N VAL A 487 16.98 19.94 -1.58
CA VAL A 487 17.36 18.56 -1.32
C VAL A 487 18.85 18.49 -1.00
N ASN A 488 19.18 17.91 0.14
CA ASN A 488 20.54 17.58 0.53
C ASN A 488 20.83 16.10 0.21
N TYR A 489 21.81 15.86 -0.66
CA TYR A 489 22.28 14.52 -1.02
C TYR A 489 23.51 14.08 -0.23
N GLY A 490 24.07 14.94 0.60
CA GLY A 490 25.32 14.67 1.32
C GLY A 490 26.55 14.72 0.42
N ASP A 491 27.63 14.13 0.89
CA ASP A 491 28.91 14.10 0.18
C ASP A 491 28.98 12.92 -0.80
N VAL A 492 28.37 13.03 -1.96
CA VAL A 492 28.29 11.97 -2.96
C VAL A 492 29.30 12.10 -4.10
N ILE A 493 29.67 13.33 -4.46
CA ILE A 493 30.64 13.60 -5.51
C ILE A 493 32.03 13.07 -5.10
N GLY A 494 32.65 12.27 -5.97
CA GLY A 494 33.92 11.64 -5.71
C GLY A 494 33.89 10.43 -4.76
N LYS A 495 32.69 10.03 -4.25
CA LYS A 495 32.54 8.93 -3.28
C LYS A 495 31.75 7.74 -3.81
N ILE A 496 30.69 7.97 -4.54
CA ILE A 496 29.86 6.89 -5.12
C ILE A 496 30.59 6.31 -6.34
N LYS A 497 30.60 4.97 -6.44
CA LYS A 497 31.21 4.25 -7.57
C LYS A 497 30.14 3.61 -8.44
N TYR A 498 30.29 3.76 -9.74
CA TYR A 498 29.54 2.97 -10.71
C TYR A 498 30.12 1.56 -10.84
N HIS A 499 29.39 0.66 -11.47
CA HIS A 499 29.78 -0.76 -11.62
C HIS A 499 31.08 -0.93 -12.41
N ASP A 500 31.40 -0.05 -13.35
CA ASP A 500 32.67 -0.05 -14.10
C ASP A 500 33.88 0.49 -13.31
N GLY A 501 33.65 0.84 -12.03
CA GLY A 501 34.66 1.35 -11.11
C GLY A 501 34.89 2.87 -11.18
N THR A 502 34.29 3.58 -12.14
CA THR A 502 34.36 5.04 -12.22
C THR A 502 33.62 5.71 -11.05
N THR A 503 34.06 6.92 -10.67
CA THR A 503 33.48 7.62 -9.54
C THR A 503 32.54 8.72 -10.00
N MET A 504 31.41 8.89 -9.31
CA MET A 504 30.41 9.92 -9.59
C MET A 504 31.02 11.32 -9.53
N SER A 505 30.74 12.13 -10.55
CA SER A 505 31.20 13.49 -10.72
C SER A 505 30.05 14.46 -11.02
N MET A 506 30.30 15.76 -11.04
CA MET A 506 29.27 16.73 -11.43
C MET A 506 28.83 16.56 -12.89
N ALA A 507 29.69 16.05 -13.78
CA ALA A 507 29.30 15.76 -15.16
C ALA A 507 28.13 14.74 -15.24
N ASP A 508 28.12 13.75 -14.34
CA ASP A 508 27.05 12.75 -14.26
C ASP A 508 25.70 13.36 -13.83
N TRP A 509 25.73 14.40 -13.00
CA TRP A 509 24.54 15.11 -12.53
C TRP A 509 23.96 16.09 -13.57
N VAL A 510 24.80 16.68 -14.41
CA VAL A 510 24.38 17.76 -15.29
C VAL A 510 24.08 17.30 -16.73
N ILE A 511 24.56 16.12 -17.16
CA ILE A 511 24.38 15.60 -18.54
C ILE A 511 22.91 15.49 -18.95
N GLY A 512 22.05 15.13 -18.01
CA GLY A 512 20.60 15.03 -18.25
C GLY A 512 19.94 16.33 -18.69
N TRP A 513 20.52 17.49 -18.29
CA TRP A 513 19.93 18.79 -18.59
C TRP A 513 19.94 19.09 -20.09
N PRO A 514 21.09 19.19 -20.80
CA PRO A 514 21.10 19.40 -22.22
C PRO A 514 20.39 18.30 -23.00
N LEU A 515 20.50 17.03 -22.57
CA LEU A 515 19.86 15.90 -23.24
C LEU A 515 18.34 16.01 -23.22
N THR A 516 17.74 16.43 -22.10
CA THR A 516 16.28 16.62 -21.98
C THR A 516 15.75 17.62 -23.01
N PHE A 517 16.43 18.76 -23.19
CA PHE A 517 16.00 19.79 -24.13
C PHE A 517 16.35 19.42 -25.59
N ALA A 518 17.50 18.78 -25.82
CA ALA A 518 17.91 18.35 -27.17
C ALA A 518 16.95 17.33 -27.79
N ARG A 519 16.34 16.48 -26.98
CA ARG A 519 15.37 15.48 -27.44
C ARG A 519 14.04 16.07 -27.90
N VAL A 520 13.72 17.29 -27.54
CA VAL A 520 12.46 17.96 -27.92
C VAL A 520 12.65 19.18 -28.83
N ASP A 521 13.90 19.51 -29.19
CA ASP A 521 14.20 20.57 -30.15
C ASP A 521 14.29 19.99 -31.58
N PRO A 522 13.37 20.36 -32.50
CA PRO A 522 13.39 19.84 -33.89
C PRO A 522 14.67 20.11 -34.65
N SER A 523 15.51 21.03 -34.21
CA SER A 523 16.80 21.32 -34.85
C SER A 523 17.95 20.41 -34.38
N SER A 524 17.71 19.59 -33.37
CA SER A 524 18.69 18.67 -32.77
C SER A 524 18.70 17.33 -33.52
N PRO A 525 19.87 16.70 -33.73
CA PRO A 525 19.94 15.33 -34.22
C PRO A 525 19.35 14.31 -33.21
N LEU A 526 19.24 14.74 -31.96
CA LEU A 526 18.62 13.93 -30.89
C LEU A 526 17.09 14.12 -30.79
N TYR A 527 16.46 14.94 -31.64
CA TYR A 527 15.03 15.17 -31.65
C TYR A 527 14.24 13.84 -31.71
N ASP A 528 13.26 13.72 -30.83
CA ASP A 528 12.39 12.55 -30.68
C ASP A 528 10.95 13.05 -30.47
N GLU A 529 10.09 12.90 -31.47
CA GLU A 529 8.69 13.35 -31.39
C GLU A 529 7.92 12.69 -30.25
N ALA A 530 8.24 11.42 -29.95
CA ALA A 530 7.64 10.68 -28.86
C ALA A 530 8.00 11.23 -27.46
N ALA A 531 9.10 11.99 -27.34
CA ALA A 531 9.49 12.63 -26.08
C ALA A 531 8.71 13.92 -25.79
N VAL A 532 8.12 14.56 -26.81
CA VAL A 532 7.51 15.89 -26.69
C VAL A 532 6.33 15.93 -25.71
N PRO A 533 5.35 15.01 -25.72
CA PRO A 533 4.23 15.03 -24.78
C PRO A 533 4.67 14.95 -23.31
N SER A 534 5.58 14.03 -23.02
CA SER A 534 6.12 13.84 -21.66
C SER A 534 6.92 15.06 -21.18
N PHE A 535 7.72 15.68 -22.06
CA PHE A 535 8.41 16.90 -21.74
C PHE A 535 7.44 18.06 -21.46
N GLN A 536 6.38 18.21 -22.26
CA GLN A 536 5.37 19.26 -22.05
C GLN A 536 4.65 19.10 -20.72
N ALA A 537 4.27 17.87 -20.36
CA ALA A 537 3.68 17.56 -19.07
C ALA A 537 4.62 17.90 -17.90
N TRP A 538 5.88 17.48 -17.97
CA TRP A 538 6.89 17.84 -16.97
C TRP A 538 7.10 19.36 -16.90
N ARG A 539 7.24 20.04 -18.04
CA ARG A 539 7.51 21.47 -18.12
C ARG A 539 6.38 22.35 -17.57
N GLN A 540 5.15 21.85 -17.60
CA GLN A 540 3.99 22.52 -16.99
C GLN A 540 4.21 22.78 -15.49
N TYR A 541 4.92 21.87 -14.81
CA TYR A 541 5.12 21.93 -13.37
C TYR A 541 6.53 22.34 -12.95
N PHE A 542 7.54 21.95 -13.71
CA PHE A 542 8.93 22.28 -13.42
C PHE A 542 9.26 23.70 -13.91
N ILE A 543 9.74 24.55 -12.98
CA ILE A 543 10.08 25.95 -13.27
C ILE A 543 11.60 26.10 -13.44
N ALA A 544 12.39 25.76 -12.43
CA ALA A 544 13.83 25.91 -12.46
C ALA A 544 14.53 25.00 -11.45
N GLN A 545 15.85 24.82 -11.61
CA GLN A 545 16.71 24.20 -10.60
C GLN A 545 17.98 25.00 -10.38
N ARG A 546 18.64 24.81 -9.22
CA ARG A 546 19.89 25.47 -8.86
C ARG A 546 20.79 24.54 -8.07
N PHE A 547 22.03 24.38 -8.48
CA PHE A 547 23.06 23.73 -7.71
C PHE A 547 23.63 24.73 -6.70
N VAL A 548 23.35 24.53 -5.40
CA VAL A 548 23.76 25.46 -4.32
C VAL A 548 25.16 25.12 -3.82
N SER A 549 25.44 23.82 -3.68
CA SER A 549 26.74 23.31 -3.19
C SER A 549 27.02 21.96 -3.83
N THR A 550 28.30 21.59 -3.92
CA THR A 550 28.76 20.28 -4.41
C THR A 550 29.36 19.40 -3.32
N SER A 551 29.64 19.95 -2.10
CA SER A 551 30.12 19.21 -0.94
C SER A 551 29.67 19.92 0.36
N PRO A 552 28.56 19.42 0.99
CA PRO A 552 27.63 18.42 0.49
C PRO A 552 26.91 18.87 -0.80
N LEU A 553 26.46 17.92 -1.60
CA LEU A 553 25.64 18.25 -2.77
C LEU A 553 24.24 18.69 -2.32
N VAL A 554 23.91 19.95 -2.65
CA VAL A 554 22.61 20.55 -2.36
C VAL A 554 22.02 21.14 -3.63
N ILE A 555 20.79 20.76 -3.95
CA ILE A 555 20.08 21.22 -5.15
C ILE A 555 18.74 21.83 -4.73
N GLU A 556 18.44 23.01 -5.26
CA GLU A 556 17.13 23.65 -5.19
C GLU A 556 16.33 23.35 -6.44
N TYR A 557 15.05 22.99 -6.25
CA TYR A 557 14.07 22.83 -7.33
C TYR A 557 12.91 23.80 -7.08
N TYR A 558 12.44 24.45 -8.13
CA TYR A 558 11.32 25.39 -8.13
C TYR A 558 10.21 24.81 -8.99
N VAL A 559 9.02 24.56 -8.40
CA VAL A 559 7.95 23.83 -9.07
C VAL A 559 6.56 24.38 -8.76
N ASN A 560 5.59 24.08 -9.64
CA ASN A 560 4.19 24.45 -9.52
C ASN A 560 3.29 23.19 -9.45
N TYR A 561 3.76 22.12 -8.81
CA TYR A 561 3.05 20.86 -8.66
C TYR A 561 2.57 20.66 -7.24
N THR A 562 1.25 20.42 -7.05
CA THR A 562 0.64 20.21 -5.73
C THR A 562 0.26 18.74 -5.56
N SER A 563 0.61 18.19 -4.40
CA SER A 563 0.14 16.88 -3.93
C SER A 563 -0.27 16.99 -2.46
N PRO A 564 -1.24 16.19 -1.98
CA PRO A 564 -1.59 16.11 -0.56
C PRO A 564 -0.40 15.81 0.35
N ASP A 565 0.53 14.96 -0.10
CA ASP A 565 1.78 14.64 0.60
C ASP A 565 2.94 15.38 -0.08
N VAL A 566 3.58 16.32 0.61
CA VAL A 566 4.69 17.11 0.06
C VAL A 566 5.91 16.26 -0.28
N GLU A 567 6.08 15.12 0.36
CA GLU A 567 7.11 14.14 0.04
C GLU A 567 7.02 13.65 -1.42
N LEU A 568 5.79 13.51 -1.95
CA LEU A 568 5.55 13.16 -3.36
C LEU A 568 5.95 14.32 -4.27
N VAL A 569 5.74 15.58 -3.86
CA VAL A 569 6.24 16.74 -4.60
C VAL A 569 7.76 16.69 -4.69
N VAL A 570 8.45 16.41 -3.59
CA VAL A 570 9.93 16.28 -3.57
C VAL A 570 10.39 15.18 -4.53
N SER A 571 9.87 13.97 -4.38
CA SER A 571 10.35 12.80 -5.15
C SER A 571 10.02 12.87 -6.63
N SER A 572 9.02 13.67 -7.04
CA SER A 572 8.67 13.86 -8.46
C SER A 572 9.70 14.68 -9.23
N PHE A 573 10.52 15.50 -8.54
CA PHE A 573 11.47 16.40 -9.19
C PHE A 573 12.92 16.19 -8.75
N ALA A 574 13.16 15.56 -7.60
CA ALA A 574 14.50 15.30 -7.09
C ALA A 574 15.06 14.00 -7.68
N GLY A 575 15.90 14.13 -8.70
CA GLY A 575 16.56 13.03 -9.40
C GLY A 575 17.80 12.48 -8.70
N TRP A 576 18.39 11.42 -9.29
CA TRP A 576 19.68 10.84 -8.92
C TRP A 576 20.49 10.49 -10.17
N ALA A 577 21.80 10.71 -10.13
CA ALA A 577 22.70 10.41 -11.26
C ALA A 577 23.10 8.93 -11.25
N ASN A 578 22.15 8.02 -11.48
CA ASN A 578 22.32 6.57 -11.36
C ASN A 578 23.04 5.90 -12.55
N PHE A 579 23.33 6.65 -13.60
CA PHE A 579 24.01 6.16 -14.79
C PHE A 579 25.11 7.15 -15.20
N PRO A 580 26.34 6.72 -15.50
CA PRO A 580 27.45 7.63 -15.72
C PRO A 580 27.40 8.32 -17.09
N TRP A 581 27.82 9.60 -17.15
CA TRP A 581 27.75 10.42 -18.35
C TRP A 581 28.45 9.81 -19.57
N HIS A 582 29.57 9.10 -19.40
CA HIS A 582 30.32 8.49 -20.48
C HIS A 582 29.60 7.29 -21.10
N ALA A 583 28.75 6.60 -20.34
CA ALA A 583 27.87 5.58 -20.90
C ALA A 583 26.70 6.19 -21.65
N TYR A 584 26.12 7.33 -21.20
CA TYR A 584 25.19 8.12 -22.04
C TYR A 584 25.85 8.55 -23.36
N ALA A 585 27.09 8.97 -23.29
CA ALA A 585 27.80 9.59 -24.42
C ALA A 585 27.91 8.66 -25.64
N ILE A 586 28.15 7.35 -25.46
CA ILE A 586 28.24 6.40 -26.59
C ILE A 586 26.89 6.24 -27.30
N GLY A 587 25.78 6.25 -26.56
CA GLY A 587 24.43 6.22 -27.12
C GLY A 587 24.06 7.54 -27.80
N ILE A 588 24.35 8.68 -27.16
CA ILE A 588 24.17 10.01 -27.76
C ILE A 588 24.90 10.08 -29.14
N ARG A 589 26.17 9.64 -29.16
CA ARG A 589 26.95 9.61 -30.39
C ARG A 589 26.39 8.69 -31.47
N ALA A 590 25.85 7.53 -31.06
CA ALA A 590 25.21 6.58 -31.99
C ALA A 590 23.94 7.18 -32.61
N GLU A 591 23.13 7.87 -31.82
CA GLU A 591 21.90 8.52 -32.29
C GLU A 591 22.19 9.77 -33.09
N GLU A 592 23.16 10.63 -32.73
CA GLU A 592 23.62 11.78 -33.51
C GLU A 592 24.08 11.39 -34.91
N LYS A 593 24.66 10.18 -35.06
CA LYS A 593 25.07 9.61 -36.35
C LYS A 593 23.96 8.89 -37.10
N GLY A 594 22.74 8.79 -36.53
CA GLY A 594 21.60 8.12 -37.11
C GLY A 594 21.78 6.59 -37.23
N LEU A 595 22.59 5.97 -36.35
CA LEU A 595 22.88 4.54 -36.38
C LEU A 595 21.94 3.73 -35.50
N LEU A 596 21.49 4.30 -34.38
CA LEU A 596 20.54 3.74 -33.42
C LEU A 596 19.60 4.86 -32.93
N ALA A 597 18.49 4.52 -32.31
CA ALA A 597 17.64 5.48 -31.63
C ALA A 597 17.32 5.05 -30.20
N PHE A 598 17.24 5.99 -29.27
CA PHE A 598 16.91 5.69 -27.87
C PHE A 598 15.47 5.22 -27.69
N SER A 599 14.50 5.76 -28.45
CA SER A 599 13.10 5.34 -28.37
C SER A 599 12.72 4.38 -29.51
N ALA A 600 11.75 3.51 -29.25
CA ALA A 600 11.17 2.62 -30.25
C ALA A 600 10.55 3.40 -31.41
N ASP A 601 9.78 4.45 -31.10
CA ASP A 601 9.08 5.27 -32.12
C ASP A 601 10.06 5.93 -33.08
N LYS A 602 11.15 6.53 -32.57
CA LYS A 602 12.19 7.13 -33.40
C LYS A 602 12.97 6.07 -34.19
N ALA A 603 13.20 4.90 -33.60
CA ALA A 603 13.84 3.78 -34.29
C ALA A 603 13.01 3.32 -35.47
N ASP A 604 11.73 3.13 -35.29
CA ASP A 604 10.78 2.74 -36.35
C ASP A 604 10.70 3.82 -37.45
N ALA A 605 10.58 5.08 -37.05
CA ALA A 605 10.50 6.22 -38.01
C ALA A 605 11.73 6.35 -38.88
N ASN A 606 12.93 6.05 -38.36
CA ASN A 606 14.22 6.17 -39.07
C ASN A 606 14.69 4.84 -39.67
N GLY A 607 14.00 3.72 -39.44
CA GLY A 607 14.40 2.41 -39.93
C GLY A 607 15.74 1.91 -39.34
N VAL A 608 16.03 2.28 -38.08
CA VAL A 608 17.20 1.86 -37.33
C VAL A 608 16.77 1.00 -36.13
N GLU A 609 17.74 0.38 -35.44
CA GLU A 609 17.43 -0.46 -34.26
C GLU A 609 17.11 0.43 -33.05
N TRP A 610 16.09 0.02 -32.25
CA TRP A 610 15.87 0.55 -30.91
C TRP A 610 17.05 0.16 -30.02
N MET A 611 17.80 1.16 -29.55
CA MET A 611 19.08 1.01 -28.87
C MET A 611 19.01 0.09 -27.65
N ASN A 612 19.84 -0.96 -27.64
CA ASN A 612 19.92 -1.92 -26.56
C ASN A 612 21.36 -2.04 -26.00
N TYR A 613 21.54 -1.65 -24.74
CA TYR A 613 22.83 -1.68 -24.04
C TYR A 613 23.23 -3.08 -23.55
N ILE A 614 22.32 -4.06 -23.60
CA ILE A 614 22.54 -5.38 -23.00
C ILE A 614 22.52 -6.54 -24.01
N GLY A 615 22.25 -6.28 -25.28
CA GLY A 615 22.20 -7.35 -26.27
C GLY A 615 21.94 -6.87 -27.68
N GLY A 616 21.95 -7.81 -28.63
CA GLY A 616 21.66 -7.57 -30.05
C GLY A 616 22.72 -6.79 -30.84
N PRO A 617 22.40 -6.44 -32.07
CA PRO A 617 23.30 -5.69 -32.98
C PRO A 617 23.71 -4.32 -32.46
N SER A 618 22.94 -3.72 -31.57
CA SER A 618 23.27 -2.45 -30.91
C SER A 618 24.63 -2.46 -30.24
N LEU A 619 25.08 -3.62 -29.69
CA LEU A 619 26.37 -3.72 -29.01
C LEU A 619 27.57 -3.46 -29.94
N ASP A 620 27.52 -3.91 -31.18
CA ASP A 620 28.59 -3.67 -32.17
C ASP A 620 28.68 -2.16 -32.51
N VAL A 621 27.53 -1.51 -32.68
CA VAL A 621 27.47 -0.08 -32.94
C VAL A 621 28.00 0.70 -31.73
N LEU A 622 27.54 0.40 -30.51
CA LEU A 622 27.98 1.06 -29.29
C LEU A 622 29.47 0.83 -29.01
N SER A 623 30.01 -0.37 -29.31
CA SER A 623 31.43 -0.69 -29.18
C SER A 623 32.29 0.17 -30.16
N LYS A 624 31.81 0.36 -31.40
CA LYS A 624 32.45 1.27 -32.35
C LYS A 624 32.42 2.71 -31.85
N MET A 625 31.26 3.18 -31.34
CA MET A 625 31.15 4.54 -30.80
C MET A 625 32.06 4.73 -29.57
N LEU A 626 32.25 3.70 -28.75
CA LEU A 626 33.19 3.74 -27.64
C LEU A 626 34.65 3.89 -28.14
N ASP A 627 35.09 3.10 -29.13
CA ASP A 627 36.44 3.13 -29.65
C ASP A 627 36.75 4.52 -30.29
N GLU A 628 35.82 5.06 -31.08
CA GLU A 628 35.93 6.40 -31.61
C GLU A 628 35.98 7.48 -30.52
N SER A 629 35.17 7.31 -29.46
CA SER A 629 35.14 8.25 -28.33
C SER A 629 36.45 8.26 -27.54
N ILE A 630 37.10 7.10 -27.38
CA ILE A 630 38.43 6.99 -26.77
C ILE A 630 39.48 7.74 -27.64
N ALA A 631 39.47 7.49 -28.96
CA ALA A 631 40.44 8.07 -29.87
C ALA A 631 40.37 9.61 -29.88
N GLU A 632 39.15 10.16 -29.95
CA GLU A 632 38.90 11.58 -30.06
C GLU A 632 38.85 12.33 -28.71
N GLY A 633 38.63 11.61 -27.58
CA GLY A 633 38.31 12.22 -26.28
C GLY A 633 36.96 12.95 -26.36
N TYR A 634 35.94 12.26 -26.90
CA TYR A 634 34.63 12.85 -27.17
C TYR A 634 33.93 13.24 -25.84
N ILE A 635 33.38 14.44 -25.84
CA ILE A 635 32.53 14.97 -24.75
C ILE A 635 31.23 15.47 -25.41
N PRO A 636 30.07 14.87 -25.13
CA PRO A 636 28.80 15.35 -25.64
C PRO A 636 28.48 16.75 -25.11
N PHE A 637 27.75 17.57 -25.84
CA PHE A 637 27.43 18.96 -25.46
C PHE A 637 28.67 19.72 -24.99
N LYS A 638 29.73 19.69 -25.79
CA LYS A 638 31.09 20.01 -25.38
C LYS A 638 31.23 21.34 -24.62
N ASP A 639 30.65 22.44 -25.14
CA ASP A 639 30.80 23.78 -24.53
C ASP A 639 30.13 23.89 -23.16
N PHE A 640 29.16 22.99 -22.87
CA PHE A 640 28.53 22.90 -21.57
C PHE A 640 29.27 21.92 -20.65
N LEU A 641 29.45 20.66 -21.11
CA LEU A 641 29.92 19.58 -20.23
C LEU A 641 31.42 19.69 -19.89
N SER A 642 32.24 20.31 -20.74
CA SER A 642 33.68 20.55 -20.45
C SER A 642 33.95 21.49 -19.26
N LYS A 643 32.89 22.12 -18.71
CA LYS A 643 32.97 22.83 -17.41
C LYS A 643 33.09 21.87 -16.22
N TYR A 644 32.74 20.59 -16.40
CA TYR A 644 32.61 19.58 -15.35
C TYR A 644 33.48 18.34 -15.57
N THR A 645 34.11 18.19 -16.76
CA THR A 645 35.02 17.08 -17.09
C THR A 645 36.11 17.55 -18.05
N THR A 646 37.15 16.74 -18.23
CA THR A 646 38.26 17.00 -19.13
C THR A 646 38.37 15.87 -20.17
N VAL A 647 39.14 16.11 -21.24
CA VAL A 647 39.43 15.09 -22.28
C VAL A 647 40.16 13.88 -21.66
N ASP A 648 41.05 14.11 -20.71
CA ASP A 648 41.78 13.02 -20.04
C ASP A 648 40.85 12.19 -19.15
N ASP A 649 39.97 12.83 -18.38
CA ASP A 649 38.93 12.13 -17.59
C ASP A 649 37.98 11.36 -18.51
N ALA A 650 37.56 11.94 -19.64
CA ALA A 650 36.71 11.29 -20.62
C ALA A 650 37.36 10.00 -21.16
N LYS A 651 38.64 10.08 -21.59
CA LYS A 651 39.37 8.88 -22.02
C LYS A 651 39.55 7.82 -20.96
N ALA A 652 39.80 8.22 -19.72
CA ALA A 652 39.93 7.29 -18.59
C ALA A 652 38.60 6.55 -18.33
N ARG A 653 37.48 7.27 -18.35
CA ARG A 653 36.12 6.69 -18.15
C ARG A 653 35.72 5.77 -19.31
N TYR A 654 36.00 6.13 -20.56
CA TYR A 654 35.73 5.27 -21.70
C TYR A 654 36.57 3.98 -21.67
N ASN A 655 37.83 4.05 -21.22
CA ASN A 655 38.65 2.86 -21.03
C ASN A 655 38.11 1.94 -19.91
N ALA A 656 37.56 2.50 -18.84
CA ALA A 656 36.88 1.74 -17.81
C ALA A 656 35.64 1.02 -18.38
N LEU A 657 34.81 1.74 -19.14
CA LEU A 657 33.64 1.16 -19.83
C LEU A 657 34.05 0.06 -20.84
N LYS A 658 35.17 0.23 -21.55
CA LYS A 658 35.72 -0.79 -22.45
C LYS A 658 36.15 -2.06 -21.69
N THR A 659 36.76 -1.88 -20.52
CA THR A 659 37.14 -2.98 -19.63
C THR A 659 35.88 -3.73 -19.16
N TRP A 660 34.85 -3.00 -18.74
CA TRP A 660 33.55 -3.53 -18.36
C TRP A 660 32.92 -4.36 -19.49
N TYR A 661 32.82 -3.79 -20.70
CA TYR A 661 32.30 -4.48 -21.88
C TYR A 661 33.07 -5.77 -22.21
N THR A 662 34.39 -5.73 -22.05
CA THR A 662 35.23 -6.93 -22.31
C THR A 662 34.88 -8.06 -21.35
N GLN A 663 34.55 -7.73 -20.08
CA GLN A 663 34.27 -8.70 -19.03
C GLN A 663 32.81 -9.20 -19.09
N HIS A 664 31.84 -8.29 -19.26
CA HIS A 664 30.41 -8.56 -19.12
C HIS A 664 29.63 -8.61 -20.43
N LYS A 665 30.24 -8.21 -21.55
CA LYS A 665 29.65 -8.23 -22.91
C LYS A 665 28.43 -7.32 -23.09
N HIS A 666 28.30 -6.27 -22.28
CA HIS A 666 27.23 -5.27 -22.35
C HIS A 666 27.73 -3.92 -21.79
N PHE A 667 26.92 -2.83 -22.03
CA PHE A 667 27.26 -1.47 -21.63
C PHE A 667 26.41 -0.94 -20.47
N TRP A 668 25.62 -1.81 -19.81
CA TRP A 668 24.77 -1.41 -18.70
C TRP A 668 25.59 -1.25 -17.42
N VAL A 669 25.85 -0.02 -17.02
CA VAL A 669 26.62 0.33 -15.82
C VAL A 669 25.83 1.31 -14.95
N GLY A 670 25.35 0.86 -13.80
CA GLY A 670 24.67 1.68 -12.81
C GLY A 670 25.49 1.80 -11.53
N ASP A 671 24.84 2.25 -10.49
CA ASP A 671 25.39 2.37 -9.13
C ASP A 671 24.58 1.60 -8.07
N GLY A 672 23.73 0.67 -8.52
CA GLY A 672 22.81 -0.09 -7.67
C GLY A 672 23.47 -1.16 -6.82
N PRO A 673 22.67 -1.84 -5.94
CA PRO A 673 23.16 -2.90 -5.06
C PRO A 673 23.59 -4.16 -5.80
N TYR A 674 23.07 -4.39 -7.00
CA TYR A 674 23.52 -5.45 -7.90
C TYR A 674 24.00 -4.86 -9.21
N TYR A 675 24.83 -5.64 -9.92
CA TYR A 675 25.12 -5.37 -11.32
C TYR A 675 24.65 -6.55 -12.20
N LEU A 676 24.32 -6.26 -13.45
CA LEU A 676 24.04 -7.28 -14.44
C LEU A 676 25.35 -7.96 -14.81
N ASP A 677 25.45 -9.26 -14.60
CA ASP A 677 26.63 -10.06 -14.96
C ASP A 677 26.43 -10.75 -16.30
N THR A 678 25.25 -11.31 -16.53
CA THR A 678 24.92 -12.07 -17.74
C THR A 678 23.50 -11.72 -18.20
N ALA A 679 23.34 -11.53 -19.51
CA ALA A 679 22.07 -11.42 -20.20
C ALA A 679 22.06 -12.41 -21.38
N ASP A 680 21.30 -13.51 -21.25
CA ASP A 680 21.12 -14.52 -22.30
C ASP A 680 19.68 -14.47 -22.82
N PHE A 681 19.49 -13.80 -23.97
CA PHE A 681 18.19 -13.66 -24.62
C PHE A 681 17.66 -14.99 -25.20
N ASN A 682 18.54 -15.94 -25.57
CA ASN A 682 18.12 -17.21 -26.15
C ASN A 682 17.60 -18.16 -25.07
N ALA A 683 18.29 -18.22 -23.92
CA ALA A 683 17.90 -19.03 -22.77
C ALA A 683 16.86 -18.34 -21.89
N HIS A 684 16.57 -17.05 -22.10
CA HIS A 684 15.77 -16.20 -21.21
C HIS A 684 16.29 -16.22 -19.77
N ILE A 685 17.61 -15.98 -19.62
CA ILE A 685 18.31 -15.96 -18.33
C ILE A 685 18.97 -14.61 -18.13
N ALA A 686 18.80 -14.04 -16.94
CA ALA A 686 19.55 -12.88 -16.46
C ALA A 686 20.20 -13.20 -15.12
N VAL A 687 21.48 -12.87 -14.96
CA VAL A 687 22.20 -13.07 -13.70
C VAL A 687 22.60 -11.72 -13.12
N LEU A 688 22.13 -11.44 -11.92
CA LEU A 688 22.55 -10.30 -11.12
C LEU A 688 23.57 -10.76 -10.07
N LYS A 689 24.67 -10.02 -9.91
CA LYS A 689 25.67 -10.24 -8.86
C LYS A 689 25.75 -9.04 -7.92
N ALA A 690 26.08 -9.31 -6.66
CA ALA A 690 26.18 -8.32 -5.61
C ALA A 690 27.27 -7.27 -5.88
N ASN A 691 26.91 -5.98 -5.85
CA ASN A 691 27.86 -4.88 -5.81
C ASN A 691 28.36 -4.67 -4.38
N ARG A 692 29.54 -5.23 -4.06
CA ARG A 692 30.14 -5.10 -2.72
C ARG A 692 30.79 -3.73 -2.47
N ASN A 693 30.78 -2.81 -3.47
CA ASN A 693 31.14 -1.39 -3.32
C ASN A 693 29.91 -0.50 -3.04
N TYR A 694 28.70 -1.07 -3.02
CA TYR A 694 27.48 -0.35 -2.72
C TYR A 694 27.54 0.24 -1.31
N PRO A 695 27.17 1.54 -1.08
CA PRO A 695 27.46 2.20 0.18
C PRO A 695 26.68 1.67 1.39
N ASP A 696 25.49 1.06 1.16
CA ASP A 696 24.66 0.58 2.26
C ASP A 696 25.02 -0.86 2.66
N LYS A 697 24.75 -1.18 3.93
CA LYS A 697 24.72 -2.57 4.40
C LYS A 697 23.41 -3.24 4.04
N SER A 698 23.44 -4.54 3.96
CA SER A 698 22.30 -5.38 3.56
C SER A 698 21.08 -5.30 4.48
N ASP A 699 21.25 -4.90 5.74
CA ASP A 699 20.20 -4.75 6.74
C ASP A 699 19.49 -3.39 6.74
N ARG A 700 19.94 -2.43 5.91
CA ARG A 700 19.32 -1.08 5.84
C ARG A 700 17.79 -1.11 5.73
N TRP A 701 17.26 -2.04 4.94
CA TRP A 701 15.84 -2.18 4.67
C TRP A 701 15.18 -3.38 5.35
N ALA A 702 15.88 -4.05 6.29
CA ALA A 702 15.39 -5.28 6.94
C ALA A 702 14.08 -5.05 7.71
N TRP A 703 13.81 -3.85 8.20
CA TRP A 703 12.57 -3.47 8.86
C TRP A 703 11.33 -3.52 7.94
N LEU A 704 11.52 -3.55 6.62
CA LEU A 704 10.44 -3.68 5.62
C LEU A 704 10.03 -5.14 5.35
N SER A 705 10.58 -6.13 6.04
CA SER A 705 10.25 -7.54 5.79
C SER A 705 8.83 -7.94 6.21
N SER A 706 8.19 -7.18 7.10
CA SER A 706 6.83 -7.44 7.57
C SER A 706 6.07 -6.12 7.74
N PRO A 707 4.97 -5.91 6.99
CA PRO A 707 4.15 -4.72 7.16
C PRO A 707 3.49 -4.71 8.54
N PRO A 708 3.55 -3.60 9.31
CA PRO A 708 2.89 -3.50 10.61
C PRO A 708 1.39 -3.23 10.45
N ILE A 709 0.65 -4.16 9.82
CA ILE A 709 -0.79 -4.05 9.61
C ILE A 709 -1.51 -4.16 10.95
N PRO A 710 -2.32 -3.16 11.35
CA PRO A 710 -3.07 -3.21 12.59
C PRO A 710 -4.06 -4.37 12.63
N GLU A 711 -4.19 -5.00 13.79
CA GLU A 711 -5.20 -6.02 14.10
C GLU A 711 -6.28 -5.38 14.98
N LEU A 712 -7.56 -5.63 14.66
CA LEU A 712 -8.69 -5.06 15.37
C LEU A 712 -9.41 -6.11 16.23
N ALA A 713 -9.72 -5.75 17.47
CA ALA A 713 -10.70 -6.44 18.29
C ALA A 713 -11.75 -5.43 18.77
N ILE A 714 -13.04 -5.76 18.55
CA ILE A 714 -14.17 -4.89 18.90
C ILE A 714 -14.97 -5.57 20.00
N GLN A 715 -15.17 -4.88 21.10
CA GLN A 715 -16.01 -5.32 22.21
C GLN A 715 -17.24 -4.41 22.26
N PRO A 716 -18.42 -4.93 21.87
CA PRO A 716 -19.68 -4.22 22.06
C PRO A 716 -19.99 -4.00 23.53
N PRO A 717 -20.78 -2.98 23.89
CA PRO A 717 -21.37 -2.90 25.24
C PRO A 717 -22.36 -4.05 25.47
N ASP A 718 -22.60 -4.41 26.72
CA ASP A 718 -23.53 -5.51 27.08
C ASP A 718 -24.93 -5.28 26.48
N ASN A 719 -25.36 -4.03 26.40
CA ASN A 719 -26.65 -3.65 25.84
C ASN A 719 -26.54 -2.33 25.09
N VAL A 720 -27.16 -2.27 23.91
CA VAL A 720 -27.46 -1.02 23.19
C VAL A 720 -28.96 -0.76 23.29
N VAL A 721 -29.32 0.43 23.76
CA VAL A 721 -30.72 0.80 24.04
C VAL A 721 -31.05 2.09 23.32
N PRO A 722 -32.16 2.17 22.53
CA PRO A 722 -32.57 3.39 21.88
C PRO A 722 -32.65 4.58 22.83
N GLY A 723 -32.03 5.70 22.48
CA GLY A 723 -32.05 6.94 23.25
C GLY A 723 -31.10 6.97 24.47
N LEU A 724 -30.24 5.94 24.67
CA LEU A 724 -29.18 5.94 25.69
C LEU A 724 -27.80 5.89 25.01
N ASP A 725 -26.79 6.47 25.68
CA ASP A 725 -25.39 6.37 25.22
C ASP A 725 -24.95 4.91 25.12
N ALA A 726 -24.18 4.60 24.09
CA ALA A 726 -23.54 3.31 23.93
C ALA A 726 -22.06 3.49 23.55
N THR A 727 -21.18 2.73 24.21
CA THR A 727 -19.73 2.83 23.94
C THR A 727 -19.18 1.45 23.57
N PHE A 728 -18.60 1.36 22.40
CA PHE A 728 -17.85 0.19 21.90
C PHE A 728 -16.37 0.39 22.21
N THR A 729 -15.72 -0.63 22.76
CA THR A 729 -14.28 -0.61 23.00
C THR A 729 -13.57 -1.27 21.83
N ILE A 730 -12.61 -0.56 21.22
CA ILE A 730 -11.83 -1.03 20.07
C ILE A 730 -10.38 -1.18 20.53
N LYS A 731 -9.82 -2.38 20.40
CA LYS A 731 -8.40 -2.62 20.61
C LYS A 731 -7.71 -2.69 19.26
N VAL A 732 -6.64 -1.91 19.11
CA VAL A 732 -5.76 -1.89 17.95
C VAL A 732 -4.42 -2.44 18.38
N SER A 733 -3.93 -3.52 17.73
CA SER A 733 -2.70 -4.22 18.11
C SER A 733 -1.89 -4.64 16.88
N TYR A 734 -0.61 -4.99 17.10
CA TYR A 734 0.23 -5.66 16.12
C TYR A 734 1.06 -6.73 16.83
N LYS A 735 0.98 -7.99 16.33
CA LYS A 735 1.64 -9.16 16.95
C LYS A 735 1.39 -9.24 18.47
N GLY A 736 0.14 -8.96 18.89
CA GLY A 736 -0.29 -9.03 20.27
C GLY A 736 0.14 -7.85 21.16
N GLN A 737 0.87 -6.86 20.64
CA GLN A 737 1.23 -5.64 21.36
C GLN A 737 0.30 -4.49 20.99
N PRO A 738 -0.04 -3.57 21.93
CA PRO A 738 -0.81 -2.37 21.62
C PRO A 738 -0.16 -1.57 20.48
N TYR A 739 -0.97 -1.16 19.49
CA TYR A 739 -0.49 -0.29 18.42
C TYR A 739 -0.38 1.15 18.95
N PRO A 740 0.74 1.87 18.71
CA PRO A 740 0.92 3.23 19.22
C PRO A 740 -0.15 4.20 18.67
N ASN A 741 -0.90 4.88 19.55
CA ASN A 741 -1.95 5.82 19.15
C ASN A 741 -1.43 6.96 18.27
N SER A 742 -0.20 7.43 18.50
CA SER A 742 0.48 8.47 17.70
C SER A 742 0.76 8.05 16.26
N ARG A 743 0.82 6.73 16.01
CA ARG A 743 1.02 6.14 14.68
C ARG A 743 -0.28 5.85 13.93
N MET A 744 -1.44 6.09 14.56
CA MET A 744 -2.74 6.01 13.88
C MET A 744 -3.04 7.34 13.16
N ASP A 745 -3.56 7.24 11.93
CA ASP A 745 -4.13 8.37 11.21
C ASP A 745 -5.55 8.62 11.70
N PHE A 746 -6.38 7.56 11.69
CA PHE A 746 -7.73 7.60 12.30
C PHE A 746 -8.22 6.19 12.66
N VAL A 747 -9.23 6.15 13.55
CA VAL A 747 -10.10 4.99 13.79
C VAL A 747 -11.55 5.45 13.62
N LYS A 748 -12.19 5.08 12.50
CA LYS A 748 -13.58 5.40 12.17
C LYS A 748 -14.50 4.23 12.46
N PHE A 749 -15.78 4.51 12.68
CA PHE A 749 -16.80 3.49 12.81
C PHE A 749 -18.08 3.84 12.05
N LEU A 750 -18.75 2.80 11.55
CA LEU A 750 -20.06 2.86 10.91
C LEU A 750 -20.99 1.86 11.59
N VAL A 751 -22.21 2.27 11.91
CA VAL A 751 -23.28 1.37 12.40
C VAL A 751 -24.24 1.10 11.25
N MET A 752 -24.43 -0.16 10.94
CA MET A 752 -25.21 -0.59 9.77
C MET A 752 -26.34 -1.53 10.17
N ASP A 753 -27.46 -1.43 9.46
CA ASP A 753 -28.56 -2.39 9.52
C ASP A 753 -28.19 -3.71 8.79
N PRO A 754 -29.02 -4.76 8.82
CA PRO A 754 -28.77 -6.00 8.10
C PRO A 754 -28.68 -5.83 6.57
N ALA A 755 -29.30 -4.78 6.02
CA ALA A 755 -29.26 -4.48 4.58
C ALA A 755 -27.99 -3.71 4.16
N GLY A 756 -27.16 -3.28 5.16
CA GLY A 756 -25.93 -2.52 4.92
C GLY A 756 -26.11 -1.01 4.89
N ASN A 757 -27.30 -0.48 5.20
CA ASN A 757 -27.51 0.95 5.29
C ASN A 757 -26.81 1.52 6.54
N VAL A 758 -26.05 2.61 6.35
CA VAL A 758 -25.35 3.30 7.47
C VAL A 758 -26.34 4.20 8.22
N LEU A 759 -26.55 3.91 9.51
CA LEU A 759 -27.49 4.62 10.39
C LEU A 759 -26.80 5.60 11.33
N ALA A 760 -25.55 5.29 11.73
CA ALA A 760 -24.70 6.19 12.51
C ALA A 760 -23.24 6.02 12.10
N LYS A 761 -22.43 7.07 12.28
CA LYS A 761 -21.01 7.08 11.94
C LYS A 761 -20.24 8.04 12.84
N GLY A 762 -18.94 7.81 12.97
CA GLY A 762 -18.09 8.71 13.75
C GLY A 762 -16.62 8.32 13.73
N VAL A 763 -15.83 9.12 14.45
CA VAL A 763 -14.41 8.84 14.72
C VAL A 763 -14.28 8.43 16.17
N ALA A 764 -13.63 7.28 16.42
CA ALA A 764 -13.34 6.81 17.77
C ALA A 764 -12.24 7.66 18.41
N THR A 765 -12.29 7.81 19.73
CA THR A 765 -11.31 8.58 20.50
C THR A 765 -10.40 7.63 21.30
N PRO A 766 -9.10 7.93 21.43
CA PRO A 766 -8.19 7.11 22.23
C PRO A 766 -8.54 7.23 23.72
N SER A 767 -8.53 6.09 24.44
CA SER A 767 -8.77 6.02 25.88
C SER A 767 -7.56 5.49 26.66
N ALA A 768 -6.76 4.64 26.03
CA ALA A 768 -5.47 4.14 26.51
C ALA A 768 -4.63 3.75 25.28
N GLU A 769 -3.35 3.41 25.49
CA GLU A 769 -2.49 2.97 24.39
C GLU A 769 -3.08 1.73 23.69
N GLY A 770 -3.24 1.81 22.36
CA GLY A 770 -3.89 0.79 21.53
C GLY A 770 -5.38 0.56 21.84
N THR A 771 -6.03 1.43 22.62
CA THR A 771 -7.45 1.28 23.00
C THR A 771 -8.24 2.54 22.64
N TRP A 772 -9.32 2.36 21.90
CA TRP A 772 -10.17 3.42 21.37
C TRP A 772 -11.64 3.21 21.76
N GLN A 773 -12.42 4.27 21.82
CA GLN A 773 -13.85 4.26 22.13
C GLN A 773 -14.65 4.83 20.98
N ALA A 774 -15.53 4.02 20.39
CA ALA A 774 -16.59 4.47 19.50
C ALA A 774 -17.85 4.74 20.33
N LYS A 775 -18.24 5.99 20.43
CA LYS A 775 -19.38 6.46 21.23
C LYS A 775 -20.56 6.79 20.31
N LEU A 776 -21.69 6.14 20.56
CA LEU A 776 -22.98 6.50 19.97
C LEU A 776 -23.71 7.40 20.94
N SER A 777 -24.15 8.57 20.49
CA SER A 777 -24.98 9.49 21.26
C SER A 777 -26.41 8.93 21.43
N PRO A 778 -27.22 9.49 22.37
CA PRO A 778 -28.65 9.18 22.49
C PRO A 778 -29.42 9.45 21.18
N GLU A 779 -29.00 10.43 20.39
CA GLU A 779 -29.58 10.72 19.07
C GLU A 779 -29.27 9.59 18.07
N ASP A 780 -28.05 9.05 18.07
CA ASP A 780 -27.65 7.97 17.16
C ASP A 780 -28.36 6.67 17.53
N THR A 781 -28.36 6.29 18.82
CA THR A 781 -29.07 5.11 19.29
C THR A 781 -30.57 5.22 19.13
N GLY A 782 -31.13 6.44 19.23
CA GLY A 782 -32.55 6.72 18.99
C GLY A 782 -33.03 6.41 17.57
N LYS A 783 -32.12 6.37 16.58
CA LYS A 783 -32.42 5.96 15.20
C LYS A 783 -32.53 4.44 15.05
N LEU A 784 -32.08 3.66 16.06
CA LEU A 784 -32.05 2.20 16.03
C LEU A 784 -33.34 1.63 16.65
N THR A 785 -33.97 0.71 15.95
CA THR A 785 -35.08 -0.08 16.48
C THR A 785 -34.55 -1.37 17.12
N PRO A 786 -35.29 -2.00 18.06
CA PRO A 786 -34.86 -3.31 18.60
C PRO A 786 -34.61 -4.34 17.49
N GLY A 787 -33.43 -4.96 17.48
CA GLY A 787 -33.02 -5.87 16.44
C GLY A 787 -31.50 -6.06 16.38
N SER A 788 -31.05 -6.75 15.31
CA SER A 788 -29.62 -7.05 15.08
C SER A 788 -29.00 -5.99 14.15
N TYR A 789 -27.83 -5.54 14.49
CA TYR A 789 -27.04 -4.54 13.75
C TYR A 789 -25.56 -4.98 13.68
N ARG A 790 -24.76 -4.26 12.89
CA ARG A 790 -23.30 -4.45 12.81
C ARG A 790 -22.61 -3.11 13.03
N ILE A 791 -21.52 -3.13 13.79
CA ILE A 791 -20.55 -2.04 13.79
C ILE A 791 -19.36 -2.45 12.91
N MET A 792 -19.02 -1.63 11.94
CA MET A 792 -17.78 -1.73 11.15
C MET A 792 -16.79 -0.72 11.70
N VAL A 793 -15.57 -1.15 12.00
CA VAL A 793 -14.46 -0.29 12.39
C VAL A 793 -13.42 -0.31 11.28
N ILE A 794 -12.94 0.89 10.92
CA ILE A 794 -11.91 1.12 9.90
C ILE A 794 -10.79 1.90 10.57
N ALA A 795 -9.64 1.25 10.73
CA ALA A 795 -8.45 1.84 11.33
C ALA A 795 -7.34 1.98 10.29
N LEU A 796 -6.86 3.20 10.07
CA LEU A 796 -5.74 3.50 9.18
C LEU A 796 -4.55 3.96 10.01
N SER A 797 -3.38 3.35 9.76
CA SER A 797 -2.13 3.76 10.38
C SER A 797 -1.29 4.63 9.42
N LYS A 798 -0.34 5.37 9.99
CA LYS A 798 0.67 6.11 9.23
C LYS A 798 1.79 5.19 8.70
N ASP A 799 1.87 3.95 9.19
CA ASP A 799 2.92 2.99 8.85
C ASP A 799 2.55 2.06 7.69
N VAL A 800 1.24 1.89 7.45
CA VAL A 800 0.71 0.99 6.41
C VAL A 800 -0.52 1.62 5.77
N ALA A 801 -0.52 1.68 4.45
CA ALA A 801 -1.63 2.22 3.67
C ALA A 801 -2.89 1.34 3.68
N THR A 802 -2.72 0.02 3.90
CA THR A 802 -3.87 -0.88 3.99
C THR A 802 -4.62 -0.67 5.30
N PRO A 803 -5.89 -0.25 5.25
CA PRO A 803 -6.71 -0.09 6.44
C PRO A 803 -7.04 -1.46 7.05
N ALA A 804 -7.01 -1.54 8.38
CA ALA A 804 -7.62 -2.66 9.09
C ALA A 804 -9.13 -2.44 9.15
N ILE A 805 -9.91 -3.40 8.67
CA ILE A 805 -11.37 -3.33 8.67
C ILE A 805 -11.92 -4.54 9.42
N LYS A 806 -12.84 -4.31 10.35
CA LYS A 806 -13.52 -5.38 11.09
C LYS A 806 -14.97 -5.03 11.34
N GLU A 807 -15.83 -6.03 11.14
CA GLU A 807 -17.25 -5.95 11.50
C GLU A 807 -17.54 -6.82 12.74
N THR A 808 -18.43 -6.35 13.59
CA THR A 808 -18.90 -7.09 14.76
C THR A 808 -20.41 -6.89 14.90
N PRO A 809 -21.20 -7.97 15.01
CA PRO A 809 -22.62 -7.87 15.25
C PRO A 809 -22.88 -7.42 16.70
N PHE A 810 -24.02 -6.72 16.91
CA PHE A 810 -24.55 -6.37 18.22
C PHE A 810 -26.08 -6.32 18.16
N THR A 811 -26.70 -6.34 19.34
CA THR A 811 -28.15 -6.32 19.45
C THR A 811 -28.63 -5.06 20.17
N VAL A 812 -29.65 -4.46 19.60
CA VAL A 812 -30.42 -3.35 20.22
C VAL A 812 -31.62 -3.95 20.95
N ILE A 813 -31.73 -3.71 22.27
CA ILE A 813 -32.83 -4.20 23.08
C ILE A 813 -33.87 -3.11 23.37
N PRO A 814 -35.17 -3.47 23.59
CA PRO A 814 -36.19 -2.49 23.96
C PRO A 814 -35.84 -1.80 25.29
N GLN A 815 -36.12 -0.53 25.40
CA GLN A 815 -35.92 0.25 26.64
C GLN A 815 -36.59 -0.42 27.84
N ILE A 816 -37.82 -0.92 27.66
CA ILE A 816 -38.56 -1.57 28.73
C ILE A 816 -37.86 -2.85 29.26
N ALA A 817 -37.31 -3.65 28.36
CA ALA A 817 -36.54 -4.85 28.73
C ALA A 817 -35.25 -4.49 29.49
N TYR A 818 -34.57 -3.41 29.07
CA TYR A 818 -33.40 -2.91 29.77
C TYR A 818 -33.71 -2.45 31.21
N PHE A 819 -34.77 -1.61 31.37
CA PHE A 819 -35.15 -1.15 32.68
C PHE A 819 -35.64 -2.30 33.61
N GLN A 820 -36.33 -3.30 33.05
CA GLN A 820 -36.70 -4.50 33.78
C GLN A 820 -35.47 -5.27 34.29
N THR A 821 -34.46 -5.45 33.45
CA THR A 821 -33.21 -6.11 33.85
C THR A 821 -32.44 -5.30 34.89
N MET A 822 -32.39 -3.97 34.74
CA MET A 822 -31.75 -3.08 35.70
C MET A 822 -32.44 -3.12 37.07
N VAL A 823 -33.77 -3.06 37.08
CA VAL A 823 -34.58 -3.17 38.32
C VAL A 823 -34.39 -4.53 38.98
N ALA A 824 -34.36 -5.62 38.20
CA ALA A 824 -34.09 -6.96 38.70
C ALA A 824 -32.67 -7.06 39.31
N GLY A 825 -31.66 -6.47 38.65
CA GLY A 825 -30.28 -6.40 39.15
C GLY A 825 -30.17 -5.60 40.47
N ILE A 826 -30.80 -4.41 40.52
CA ILE A 826 -30.86 -3.60 41.76
C ILE A 826 -31.55 -4.37 42.86
N ARG A 827 -32.67 -5.04 42.56
CA ARG A 827 -33.40 -5.88 43.54
C ARG A 827 -32.51 -6.99 44.07
N SER A 828 -31.82 -7.73 43.21
CA SER A 828 -30.90 -8.81 43.62
C SER A 828 -29.74 -8.28 44.49
N GLN A 829 -29.16 -7.15 44.15
CA GLN A 829 -28.12 -6.51 44.96
C GLN A 829 -28.67 -6.06 46.33
N LEU A 830 -29.90 -5.50 46.34
CA LEU A 830 -30.56 -5.12 47.58
C LEU A 830 -30.83 -6.34 48.46
N GLU A 831 -31.36 -7.41 47.87
CA GLU A 831 -31.60 -8.70 48.55
C GLU A 831 -30.31 -9.27 49.13
N SER A 832 -29.20 -9.27 48.36
CA SER A 832 -27.90 -9.70 48.86
C SER A 832 -27.37 -8.83 50.02
N ARG A 833 -27.54 -7.52 49.94
CA ARG A 833 -27.14 -6.59 51.02
C ARG A 833 -28.01 -6.79 52.26
N ILE A 834 -29.31 -6.99 52.09
CA ILE A 834 -30.24 -7.30 53.21
C ILE A 834 -29.82 -8.60 53.87
N ALA A 835 -29.58 -9.66 53.13
CA ALA A 835 -29.10 -10.93 53.67
C ALA A 835 -27.76 -10.79 54.43
N GLY A 836 -26.84 -9.97 53.93
CA GLY A 836 -25.58 -9.62 54.60
C GLY A 836 -25.80 -8.89 55.92
N VAL A 837 -26.77 -7.93 55.96
CA VAL A 837 -27.16 -7.22 57.18
C VAL A 837 -27.84 -8.18 58.17
N GLU A 838 -28.74 -9.05 57.70
CA GLU A 838 -29.40 -10.05 58.56
C GLU A 838 -28.39 -11.04 59.20
N SER A 839 -27.40 -11.48 58.39
CA SER A 839 -26.30 -12.32 58.89
C SER A 839 -25.48 -11.56 59.95
N GLY A 840 -25.10 -10.29 59.66
CA GLY A 840 -24.41 -9.43 60.64
C GLY A 840 -25.20 -9.19 61.92
N VAL A 841 -26.53 -8.96 61.84
CA VAL A 841 -27.43 -8.82 62.99
C VAL A 841 -27.48 -10.13 63.79
N THR A 842 -27.54 -11.27 63.14
CA THR A 842 -27.50 -12.60 63.78
C THR A 842 -26.18 -12.84 64.49
N GLU A 843 -25.06 -12.49 63.90
CA GLU A 843 -23.74 -12.58 64.55
C GLU A 843 -23.62 -11.61 65.71
N VAL A 844 -24.13 -10.39 65.63
CA VAL A 844 -24.16 -9.43 66.74
C VAL A 844 -25.08 -9.97 67.88
N ARG A 845 -26.25 -10.52 67.49
CA ARG A 845 -27.13 -11.17 68.49
C ARG A 845 -26.43 -12.34 69.19
N GLY A 846 -25.71 -13.20 68.50
CA GLY A 846 -24.87 -14.24 69.03
C GLY A 846 -23.87 -13.68 70.05
N LYS A 847 -23.09 -12.69 69.61
CA LYS A 847 -22.08 -12.01 70.49
C LYS A 847 -22.72 -11.37 71.75
N VAL A 848 -23.90 -10.75 71.62
CA VAL A 848 -24.65 -10.18 72.74
C VAL A 848 -25.14 -11.27 73.66
N SER A 849 -25.60 -12.40 73.12
CA SER A 849 -25.98 -13.58 73.95
C SER A 849 -24.78 -14.15 74.64
N ASP A 850 -23.62 -14.29 74.00
CA ASP A 850 -22.38 -14.80 74.66
C ASP A 850 -21.89 -13.82 75.72
N LEU A 851 -22.01 -12.50 75.44
CA LEU A 851 -21.70 -11.48 76.46
C LEU A 851 -22.66 -11.58 77.70
N ALA A 852 -23.96 -11.77 77.42
CA ALA A 852 -24.95 -11.93 78.45
C ALA A 852 -24.68 -13.22 79.35
N ASN A 853 -24.34 -14.32 78.69
CA ASN A 853 -23.92 -15.58 79.34
C ASN A 853 -22.63 -15.38 80.16
N SER A 854 -21.67 -14.64 79.60
CA SER A 854 -20.44 -14.31 80.34
C SER A 854 -20.67 -13.39 81.52
N VAL A 855 -21.55 -12.41 81.40
CA VAL A 855 -21.98 -11.57 82.55
C VAL A 855 -22.68 -12.37 83.58
N SER A 856 -23.59 -13.31 83.19
CA SER A 856 -24.24 -14.21 84.10
C SER A 856 -23.25 -15.15 84.80
N ALA A 857 -22.29 -15.69 84.15
CA ALA A 857 -21.19 -16.49 84.67
C ALA A 857 -20.36 -15.70 85.73
N LEU A 858 -20.05 -14.42 85.31
CA LEU A 858 -19.33 -13.52 86.24
C LEU A 858 -20.13 -13.21 87.48
N GLN A 859 -21.42 -12.99 87.30
CA GLN A 859 -22.35 -12.78 88.43
C GLN A 859 -22.46 -14.01 89.39
N GLY A 860 -22.50 -15.23 88.78
CA GLY A 860 -22.34 -16.50 89.49
C GLY A 860 -21.02 -16.57 90.22
N THR A 861 -19.91 -16.21 89.57
CA THR A 861 -18.60 -16.22 90.26
C THR A 861 -18.47 -15.17 91.33
N VAL A 862 -19.03 -13.97 91.13
CA VAL A 862 -19.10 -12.93 92.21
C VAL A 862 -19.93 -13.40 93.35
N ASN A 863 -21.10 -14.06 93.19
CA ASN A 863 -21.93 -14.62 94.18
C ASN A 863 -21.22 -15.76 94.91
N MET A 864 -20.47 -16.60 94.24
CA MET A 864 -19.66 -17.66 94.81
C MET A 864 -18.51 -17.08 95.67
N VAL A 865 -17.84 -16.08 95.20
CA VAL A 865 -16.75 -15.34 95.91
C VAL A 865 -17.36 -14.65 97.14
N LEU A 866 -18.53 -14.02 97.03
CA LEU A 866 -19.23 -13.45 98.15
C LEU A 866 -19.68 -14.55 99.23
N ALA A 867 -20.20 -15.69 98.74
CA ALA A 867 -20.54 -16.82 99.62
C ALA A 867 -19.31 -17.41 100.31
N VAL A 868 -18.21 -17.58 99.55
CA VAL A 868 -16.92 -18.05 100.11
C VAL A 868 -16.36 -17.03 101.13
N SER A 869 -16.48 -15.71 100.77
CA SER A 869 -16.05 -14.64 101.72
C SER A 869 -16.86 -14.61 103.01
N VAL A 870 -18.20 -14.78 102.87
CA VAL A 870 -19.04 -14.83 104.03
C VAL A 870 -18.77 -16.11 104.91
N ILE A 871 -18.55 -17.24 104.21
CA ILE A 871 -18.15 -18.48 104.93
C ILE A 871 -16.78 -18.32 105.60
N SER A 872 -15.83 -17.74 104.87
CA SER A 872 -14.50 -17.41 105.41
C SER A 872 -14.56 -16.44 106.59
N LEU A 873 -15.46 -15.47 106.55
CA LEU A 873 -15.70 -14.53 107.66
C LEU A 873 -16.30 -15.24 108.85
N ILE A 874 -17.26 -16.16 108.61
CA ILE A 874 -17.87 -17.00 109.57
C ILE A 874 -16.78 -17.91 110.25
N ILE A 875 -15.93 -18.54 109.43
CA ILE A 875 -14.86 -19.40 109.91
C ILE A 875 -13.85 -18.58 110.72
N ALA A 876 -13.50 -17.37 110.28
CA ALA A 876 -12.65 -16.45 111.04
C ALA A 876 -13.25 -16.01 112.34
N LEU A 877 -14.56 -15.71 112.36
CA LEU A 877 -15.33 -15.39 113.61
C LEU A 877 -15.37 -16.57 114.53
N VAL A 878 -15.63 -17.82 114.06
CA VAL A 878 -15.55 -19.05 114.86
C VAL A 878 -14.13 -19.31 115.34
N ALA A 879 -13.07 -19.07 114.52
CA ALA A 879 -11.69 -19.18 114.95
C ALA A 879 -11.29 -18.17 116.08
N VAL A 880 -11.79 -16.95 115.92
CA VAL A 880 -11.61 -15.94 116.97
C VAL A 880 -12.34 -16.31 118.27
N PHE A 881 -13.53 -16.90 118.15
CA PHE A 881 -14.30 -17.38 119.30
C PHE A 881 -13.65 -18.59 119.96
N LEU A 882 -13.05 -19.51 119.26
CA LEU A 882 -12.26 -20.63 119.73
C LEU A 882 -10.92 -20.20 120.32
N ALA A 883 -10.27 -19.13 119.82
CA ALA A 883 -9.04 -18.60 120.36
C ALA A 883 -9.18 -17.86 121.69
N MET A 884 -10.41 -17.49 122.07
CA MET A 884 -10.71 -16.82 123.38
C MET A 884 -10.90 -17.82 124.52
N ARG A 885 -10.82 -19.16 124.33
CA ARG A 885 -10.78 -20.21 125.37
C ARG A 885 -9.36 -20.72 125.55
N LYS A 886 -8.64 -20.14 126.51
CA LYS A 886 -7.30 -20.58 127.02
C LYS A 886 -7.34 -21.92 127.71
N PRO A 887 -6.15 -22.56 127.89
CA PRO A 887 -5.11 -22.03 128.76
C PRO A 887 -3.63 -22.16 128.22
N LYS A 888 -2.81 -21.46 129.05
CA LYS A 888 -1.34 -21.39 129.09
C LYS A 888 -0.62 -22.75 129.08
N GLU A 889 0.47 -22.83 128.68
CA GLU A 889 1.87 -23.09 129.18
C GLU A 889 2.74 -23.67 128.08
N THR A 890 3.81 -23.24 127.92
CA THR A 890 5.21 -23.23 128.28
C THR A 890 6.10 -23.82 127.19
N SER A 891 7.01 -22.98 126.77
CA SER A 891 8.45 -23.11 126.68
C SER A 891 9.10 -24.26 125.94
N LYS A 892 9.97 -23.86 125.09
CA LYS A 892 11.38 -24.18 124.79
C LYS A 892 11.59 -24.42 123.33
N ALA A 893 12.34 -23.48 122.69
CA ALA A 893 13.69 -23.50 122.19
C ALA A 893 14.12 -24.77 121.45
N SER A 894 14.50 -24.70 120.25
CA SER A 894 15.88 -24.64 119.80
C SER A 894 15.96 -25.00 118.31
N THR A 895 16.58 -24.08 117.63
CA THR A 895 17.74 -24.33 116.69
C THR A 895 17.61 -25.28 115.52
N GLY A 896 17.86 -24.77 114.32
CA GLY A 896 18.91 -25.34 113.54
C GLY A 896 18.53 -25.64 112.02
N GLN A 897 19.10 -24.95 111.32
CA GLN A 897 19.53 -25.10 110.00
C GLN A 897 18.49 -24.79 108.89
#